data_fef664c366f70d714a67297346178648
#
_entry.id   fef664c366f70d714a67297346178648
#
_cell.length_a   1.000
_cell.length_b   1.000
_cell.length_c   1.000
_cell.angle_alpha   90.00
_cell.angle_beta   90.00
_cell.angle_gamma   90.00
#
_symmetry.space_group_name_H-M   'P 1'
#
loop_
_entity.id
_entity.type
_entity.pdbx_description
1 polymer ?
#
loop_
_entity_poly.entity_id
_entity_poly.type
_entity_poly.pdbx_seq_one_letter_code
_entity_poly.pdbx_strand_id
1 'polypeptide(L)'
;MSLPQLHYTSAAAGDGETGGRFTAASAAIPGPVRAEAAPLLAYEAPAGTPERLSDARLRALPVAFGYVALSDGSHLVSRTVATGAGGFHAHAVHLPPGTPIPGRMLPVAAWGAAGWLSVTPDRMTSDPLTSLSTAHGPSRGLTREGLGDFAVSRSPWLAAVLSDLRRVSEDPSAPPVVLVERQSADVARWVALAVAVLPPEHAERLTFTTYTRHPGRTAHQVIGVLPEDAPDARDPRFRVHAASGPRPSGTVDDAWAGTAARIWRSRSPQLFQEAADLPGEPFAAGPLAVTALGAGIALGSGERAAAADWAAERPYALDEKRTRQLTDALTAPADDRTAAECAAALRLLTALDGRCPAAVTAPLAALLVTEAVRGGDVTLEPPARSAFDEPAGERALAALVEELGAELLAELAAGVSPGVARTVQLLRIARLLGVDLTELLPGVVVRLARALLDDPEEGACRALPDLLDEQFDVRTALLGELDRIAPDHPADTERLLIRVSLPFTGTQTLPHLRMCAEAPGAKARGADRVEVLHTVLRAAGMSPFAEPMVLRTAVGLVWGEDTPTAGEARSLLGETTSDAHRTAGTWARLVDAALAAPLGDEDAPGLAHDLLRGFPQELDGRARACLMLLDFARDMRSGAVEPGWTDRVRTLRGRAEQAGPLALEHALGALAERLLAPGRPEEELYTFVHSEDETLIAAYGAAARRDDVTALLREDPAYVADCFTVWNAHPHAGTDWTRTRTALLAEVLRPVVRALSPDGLAAVEQAVEQEGSSRTLDAFRAWNRPSRSIGRLGRRIVGRVRRG
;
A
#
# COMPACT_ATOMS: atom_id res chain seq x y z
N MET A 1 36.42 -30.70 -44.29
CA MET A 1 37.29 -30.03 -43.29
C MET A 1 37.92 -31.12 -42.45
N SER A 2 39.19 -31.03 -42.15
CA SER A 2 39.90 -31.93 -41.26
C SER A 2 39.83 -31.40 -39.82
N LEU A 3 39.59 -32.27 -38.87
CA LEU A 3 39.46 -31.98 -37.42
C LEU A 3 40.74 -32.31 -36.72
N PRO A 4 41.60 -31.33 -36.27
CA PRO A 4 42.76 -31.58 -35.45
C PRO A 4 42.42 -32.32 -34.18
N GLN A 5 43.21 -33.32 -33.76
CA GLN A 5 42.93 -34.15 -32.61
C GLN A 5 44.09 -34.21 -31.60
N LEU A 6 43.79 -34.53 -30.38
CA LEU A 6 44.65 -34.68 -29.23
C LEU A 6 44.38 -36.03 -28.54
N HIS A 7 45.45 -36.67 -28.11
CA HIS A 7 45.38 -37.84 -27.23
C HIS A 7 46.16 -37.55 -25.95
N TYR A 8 45.51 -37.69 -24.80
CA TYR A 8 46.06 -37.40 -23.51
C TYR A 8 45.79 -38.54 -22.56
N THR A 9 46.81 -39.00 -21.89
CA THR A 9 46.67 -40.18 -20.99
C THR A 9 47.33 -39.91 -19.66
N SER A 10 46.93 -40.65 -18.62
CA SER A 10 47.62 -40.66 -17.33
C SER A 10 49.07 -41.12 -17.54
N ALA A 11 50.03 -40.53 -16.78
CA ALA A 11 51.39 -40.98 -16.71
C ALA A 11 51.47 -42.45 -16.21
N ALA A 12 52.39 -43.27 -16.76
CA ALA A 12 52.55 -44.62 -16.26
C ALA A 12 53.07 -44.62 -14.82
N ALA A 13 52.52 -45.49 -13.97
CA ALA A 13 53.01 -45.67 -12.60
C ALA A 13 54.52 -46.11 -12.65
N GLY A 14 55.43 -45.19 -12.47
CA GLY A 14 56.89 -45.48 -12.52
C GLY A 14 57.75 -44.29 -12.93
N ASP A 15 57.17 -43.30 -13.62
CA ASP A 15 57.93 -42.13 -14.14
C ASP A 15 58.07 -40.97 -13.15
N GLY A 16 57.65 -41.11 -11.89
CA GLY A 16 57.80 -40.07 -10.86
C GLY A 16 56.95 -38.77 -11.12
N GLU A 17 56.25 -38.66 -12.27
CA GLU A 17 55.34 -37.57 -12.61
C GLU A 17 53.89 -37.95 -12.26
N THR A 18 53.33 -37.30 -11.27
CA THR A 18 51.90 -37.30 -10.99
C THR A 18 51.21 -36.36 -12.00
N GLY A 19 50.56 -36.90 -13.02
CA GLY A 19 49.85 -36.16 -14.02
C GLY A 19 49.58 -36.93 -15.30
N GLY A 20 49.05 -36.26 -16.30
CA GLY A 20 48.81 -36.80 -17.61
C GLY A 20 49.80 -36.21 -18.65
N ARG A 21 49.95 -36.91 -19.77
CA ARG A 21 50.80 -36.47 -20.90
C ARG A 21 50.09 -36.60 -22.24
N PHE A 22 50.42 -35.73 -23.18
CA PHE A 22 50.00 -35.88 -24.58
C PHE A 22 50.78 -37.01 -25.22
N THR A 23 50.12 -38.03 -25.69
CA THR A 23 50.72 -39.18 -26.38
C THR A 23 50.69 -39.04 -27.90
N ALA A 24 49.73 -38.27 -28.41
CA ALA A 24 49.68 -37.90 -29.81
C ALA A 24 48.95 -36.54 -29.97
N ALA A 25 49.29 -35.71 -30.95
CA ALA A 25 48.62 -34.45 -31.25
C ALA A 25 48.78 -34.12 -32.72
N SER A 26 47.75 -33.56 -33.36
CA SER A 26 47.85 -32.97 -34.70
C SER A 26 48.77 -31.78 -34.66
N ALA A 27 49.64 -31.66 -35.66
CA ALA A 27 50.65 -30.60 -35.77
C ALA A 27 50.02 -29.19 -35.81
N ALA A 28 48.76 -29.07 -36.24
CA ALA A 28 48.04 -27.80 -36.33
C ALA A 28 47.60 -27.20 -34.98
N ILE A 29 47.71 -27.98 -33.85
CA ILE A 29 47.28 -27.51 -32.54
C ILE A 29 48.41 -26.76 -31.82
N PRO A 30 48.22 -25.45 -31.47
CA PRO A 30 49.26 -24.66 -30.82
C PRO A 30 49.59 -25.16 -29.41
N GLY A 31 50.83 -24.89 -28.94
CA GLY A 31 51.27 -25.23 -27.57
C GLY A 31 50.38 -24.68 -26.45
N PRO A 32 50.01 -23.39 -26.49
CA PRO A 32 49.09 -22.81 -25.49
C PRO A 32 47.77 -23.54 -25.41
N VAL A 33 47.14 -23.88 -26.53
CA VAL A 33 45.89 -24.67 -26.59
C VAL A 33 46.07 -26.02 -25.92
N ARG A 34 47.19 -26.71 -26.16
CA ARG A 34 47.48 -28.00 -25.49
C ARG A 34 47.61 -27.83 -23.96
N ALA A 35 48.30 -26.78 -23.54
CA ALA A 35 48.46 -26.49 -22.11
C ALA A 35 47.13 -26.21 -21.40
N GLU A 36 46.24 -25.46 -22.04
CA GLU A 36 44.90 -25.19 -21.54
C GLU A 36 43.99 -26.43 -21.56
N ALA A 37 44.14 -27.27 -22.61
CA ALA A 37 43.34 -28.50 -22.75
C ALA A 37 43.70 -29.56 -21.70
N ALA A 38 44.96 -29.67 -21.25
CA ALA A 38 45.44 -30.72 -20.38
C ALA A 38 44.59 -30.91 -19.09
N PRO A 39 44.31 -29.86 -18.27
CA PRO A 39 43.49 -30.02 -17.09
C PRO A 39 42.00 -30.34 -17.42
N LEU A 40 41.51 -29.97 -18.59
CA LEU A 40 40.11 -30.23 -19.02
C LEU A 40 39.94 -31.67 -19.50
N LEU A 41 41.01 -32.38 -19.83
CA LEU A 41 41.00 -33.75 -20.27
C LEU A 41 41.31 -34.75 -19.14
N ALA A 42 41.65 -34.25 -17.95
CA ALA A 42 41.92 -35.08 -16.78
C ALA A 42 40.63 -35.81 -16.33
N TYR A 43 40.84 -37.03 -15.86
CA TYR A 43 39.75 -37.92 -15.42
C TYR A 43 40.11 -38.63 -14.11
N GLU A 44 39.15 -38.65 -13.20
CA GLU A 44 39.27 -39.43 -11.98
C GLU A 44 38.12 -40.46 -11.97
N ALA A 45 38.46 -41.76 -11.77
CA ALA A 45 37.45 -42.78 -11.60
C ALA A 45 36.62 -42.55 -10.34
N PRO A 46 35.35 -43.02 -10.26
CA PRO A 46 34.52 -42.94 -9.06
C PRO A 46 35.23 -43.43 -7.79
N ALA A 47 34.89 -42.80 -6.64
CA ALA A 47 35.48 -43.18 -5.36
C ALA A 47 35.30 -44.69 -5.09
N GLY A 48 36.33 -45.35 -4.57
CA GLY A 48 36.31 -46.79 -4.27
C GLY A 48 36.40 -47.72 -5.50
N THR A 49 36.71 -47.20 -6.69
CA THR A 49 36.97 -48.00 -7.87
C THR A 49 38.20 -48.87 -7.64
N PRO A 50 38.10 -50.21 -7.75
CA PRO A 50 39.26 -51.10 -7.59
C PRO A 50 40.32 -50.89 -8.65
N GLU A 51 41.60 -51.02 -8.31
CA GLU A 51 42.72 -50.91 -9.26
C GLU A 51 42.68 -51.94 -10.41
N ARG A 52 42.15 -53.13 -10.13
CA ARG A 52 41.97 -54.17 -11.15
C ARG A 52 40.48 -54.43 -11.39
N LEU A 53 40.06 -54.11 -12.59
CA LEU A 53 38.71 -54.30 -13.08
C LEU A 53 38.69 -55.30 -14.25
N SER A 54 37.63 -56.04 -14.39
CA SER A 54 37.34 -56.72 -15.63
C SER A 54 36.94 -55.75 -16.73
N ASP A 55 37.16 -56.12 -17.99
CA ASP A 55 36.81 -55.30 -19.14
C ASP A 55 35.34 -54.86 -19.15
N ALA A 56 34.43 -55.70 -18.65
CA ALA A 56 33.02 -55.37 -18.52
C ALA A 56 32.78 -54.26 -17.48
N ARG A 57 33.47 -54.35 -16.34
CA ARG A 57 33.39 -53.31 -15.29
C ARG A 57 34.08 -52.02 -15.69
N LEU A 58 35.20 -52.10 -16.42
CA LEU A 58 35.89 -50.95 -16.94
C LEU A 58 35.02 -50.18 -17.92
N ARG A 59 34.30 -50.87 -18.81
CA ARG A 59 33.36 -50.30 -19.76
C ARG A 59 32.10 -49.72 -19.09
N ALA A 60 31.79 -50.14 -17.89
CA ALA A 60 30.65 -49.60 -17.12
C ALA A 60 30.99 -48.32 -16.34
N LEU A 61 32.26 -47.93 -16.23
CA LEU A 61 32.65 -46.69 -15.61
C LEU A 61 32.09 -45.48 -16.39
N PRO A 62 31.81 -44.33 -15.71
CA PRO A 62 31.30 -43.13 -16.37
C PRO A 62 32.28 -42.65 -17.44
N VAL A 63 31.76 -42.24 -18.55
CA VAL A 63 32.50 -41.54 -19.62
C VAL A 63 32.40 -40.04 -19.39
N ALA A 64 33.52 -39.32 -19.33
CA ALA A 64 33.52 -37.89 -19.36
C ALA A 64 33.53 -37.42 -20.81
N PHE A 65 32.36 -36.97 -21.28
CA PHE A 65 32.25 -36.35 -22.61
C PHE A 65 31.98 -34.85 -22.42
N GLY A 66 32.85 -34.05 -22.97
CA GLY A 66 32.84 -32.59 -22.72
C GLY A 66 32.89 -31.78 -24.00
N TYR A 67 32.31 -30.60 -23.92
CA TYR A 67 32.41 -29.49 -24.86
C TYR A 67 32.68 -28.22 -24.09
N VAL A 68 33.77 -27.55 -24.40
CA VAL A 68 34.24 -26.37 -23.65
C VAL A 68 34.86 -25.36 -24.60
N ALA A 69 34.67 -24.07 -24.30
CA ALA A 69 35.32 -22.94 -24.95
C ALA A 69 36.73 -22.75 -24.35
N LEU A 70 37.72 -22.46 -25.17
CA LEU A 70 39.09 -22.11 -24.79
C LEU A 70 39.34 -20.60 -24.86
N SER A 71 40.38 -20.15 -24.21
CA SER A 71 40.67 -18.71 -24.06
C SER A 71 40.93 -17.98 -25.39
N ASP A 72 41.34 -18.70 -26.42
CA ASP A 72 41.58 -18.18 -27.79
C ASP A 72 40.30 -18.12 -28.64
N GLY A 73 39.13 -18.47 -28.07
CA GLY A 73 37.84 -18.52 -28.78
C GLY A 73 37.62 -19.82 -29.58
N SER A 74 38.59 -20.75 -29.54
CA SER A 74 38.37 -22.10 -30.06
C SER A 74 37.56 -22.98 -29.09
N HIS A 75 37.15 -24.15 -29.54
CA HIS A 75 36.44 -25.12 -28.69
C HIS A 75 37.10 -26.49 -28.71
N LEU A 76 36.90 -27.22 -27.63
CA LEU A 76 37.35 -28.58 -27.51
C LEU A 76 36.14 -29.53 -27.27
N VAL A 77 36.02 -30.53 -28.13
CA VAL A 77 35.08 -31.66 -27.88
C VAL A 77 35.92 -32.84 -27.45
N SER A 78 35.64 -33.46 -26.32
CA SER A 78 36.48 -34.53 -25.77
C SER A 78 35.69 -35.70 -25.27
N ARG A 79 36.27 -36.88 -25.35
CA ARG A 79 35.80 -38.09 -24.74
C ARG A 79 36.91 -38.74 -23.93
N THR A 80 36.71 -38.84 -22.62
CA THR A 80 37.66 -39.45 -21.70
C THR A 80 37.07 -40.71 -21.08
N VAL A 81 37.81 -41.79 -21.07
CA VAL A 81 37.42 -43.08 -20.51
C VAL A 81 38.51 -43.56 -19.58
N ALA A 82 38.08 -44.34 -18.54
CA ALA A 82 39.03 -45.05 -17.69
C ALA A 82 39.76 -46.14 -18.49
N THR A 83 41.02 -46.33 -18.18
CA THR A 83 41.84 -47.48 -18.65
C THR A 83 42.23 -48.32 -17.45
N GLY A 84 42.78 -49.51 -17.67
CA GLY A 84 43.19 -50.39 -16.55
C GLY A 84 44.19 -49.67 -15.59
N ALA A 85 44.34 -50.20 -14.39
CA ALA A 85 45.29 -49.72 -13.36
C ALA A 85 45.10 -48.24 -12.91
N GLY A 86 43.85 -47.79 -12.85
CA GLY A 86 43.49 -46.43 -12.35
C GLY A 86 43.81 -45.29 -13.34
N GLY A 87 44.26 -45.64 -14.55
CA GLY A 87 44.58 -44.67 -15.60
C GLY A 87 43.39 -44.25 -16.43
N PHE A 88 43.56 -43.28 -17.31
CA PHE A 88 42.58 -42.81 -18.28
C PHE A 88 43.17 -42.52 -19.65
N HIS A 89 42.32 -42.51 -20.65
CA HIS A 89 42.64 -42.04 -21.99
C HIS A 89 41.59 -41.02 -22.46
N ALA A 90 42.04 -39.87 -22.82
CA ALA A 90 41.25 -38.79 -23.41
C ALA A 90 41.58 -38.61 -24.90
N HIS A 91 40.53 -38.68 -25.72
CA HIS A 91 40.59 -38.29 -27.12
C HIS A 91 39.81 -37.01 -27.33
N ALA A 92 40.44 -35.96 -27.84
CA ALA A 92 39.81 -34.69 -28.03
C ALA A 92 39.99 -34.15 -29.47
N VAL A 93 39.04 -33.38 -29.90
CA VAL A 93 39.03 -32.71 -31.19
C VAL A 93 39.03 -31.22 -30.94
N HIS A 94 39.95 -30.50 -31.54
CA HIS A 94 40.06 -29.08 -31.49
C HIS A 94 39.28 -28.43 -32.67
N LEU A 95 38.38 -27.50 -32.32
CA LEU A 95 37.59 -26.71 -33.27
C LEU A 95 38.11 -25.26 -33.23
N PRO A 96 38.84 -24.80 -34.25
CA PRO A 96 39.31 -23.42 -34.33
C PRO A 96 38.19 -22.42 -34.26
N PRO A 97 38.43 -21.16 -33.86
CA PRO A 97 37.39 -20.14 -33.75
C PRO A 97 36.55 -20.06 -35.02
N GLY A 98 35.19 -20.01 -34.84
CA GLY A 98 34.24 -19.93 -35.93
C GLY A 98 34.10 -21.20 -36.80
N THR A 99 34.75 -22.30 -36.42
CA THR A 99 34.65 -23.57 -37.15
C THR A 99 33.53 -24.45 -36.56
N PRO A 100 32.40 -24.66 -37.29
CA PRO A 100 31.34 -25.57 -36.82
C PRO A 100 31.81 -27.02 -36.93
N ILE A 101 31.18 -27.88 -36.12
CA ILE A 101 31.34 -29.34 -36.29
C ILE A 101 30.80 -29.72 -37.69
N PRO A 102 31.53 -30.57 -38.45
CA PRO A 102 31.08 -31.00 -39.76
C PRO A 102 29.64 -31.54 -39.79
N GLY A 103 28.88 -31.06 -40.78
CA GLY A 103 27.46 -31.37 -40.90
C GLY A 103 26.55 -30.49 -40.00
N ARG A 104 27.07 -29.43 -39.39
CA ARG A 104 26.38 -28.56 -38.43
C ARG A 104 25.76 -29.36 -37.28
N MET A 105 26.41 -30.42 -36.90
CA MET A 105 25.99 -31.30 -35.80
C MET A 105 26.23 -30.59 -34.46
N LEU A 106 25.28 -30.62 -33.56
CA LEU A 106 25.48 -30.10 -32.19
C LEU A 106 26.49 -30.97 -31.43
N PRO A 107 27.34 -30.38 -30.57
CA PRO A 107 28.43 -31.11 -29.89
C PRO A 107 27.99 -32.40 -29.20
N VAL A 108 26.84 -32.41 -28.51
CA VAL A 108 26.33 -33.58 -27.79
C VAL A 108 25.99 -34.75 -28.72
N ALA A 109 25.65 -34.49 -29.98
CA ALA A 109 25.38 -35.54 -30.95
C ALA A 109 26.60 -36.41 -31.28
N ALA A 110 27.82 -35.89 -31.04
CA ALA A 110 29.07 -36.67 -31.16
C ALA A 110 29.30 -37.66 -29.98
N TRP A 111 28.43 -37.73 -28.97
CA TRP A 111 28.53 -38.65 -27.84
C TRP A 111 28.82 -40.10 -28.27
N GLY A 112 28.14 -40.64 -29.24
CA GLY A 112 28.22 -42.00 -29.72
C GLY A 112 28.99 -42.15 -31.03
N ALA A 113 29.79 -41.15 -31.44
CA ALA A 113 30.52 -41.20 -32.70
C ALA A 113 31.54 -42.37 -32.70
N ALA A 114 31.62 -43.06 -33.82
CA ALA A 114 32.54 -44.22 -33.99
C ALA A 114 34.03 -43.80 -34.07
N GLY A 115 34.32 -42.54 -34.32
CA GLY A 115 35.66 -41.95 -34.40
C GLY A 115 36.41 -41.83 -33.07
N TRP A 116 35.73 -42.03 -31.92
CA TRP A 116 36.35 -41.92 -30.60
C TRP A 116 37.24 -43.10 -30.30
N LEU A 117 38.54 -42.85 -30.08
CA LEU A 117 39.50 -43.88 -29.64
C LEU A 117 39.49 -44.00 -28.09
N SER A 118 39.67 -45.22 -27.59
CA SER A 118 39.77 -45.52 -26.15
C SER A 118 41.17 -45.93 -25.71
N VAL A 119 42.10 -45.92 -26.64
CA VAL A 119 43.52 -46.22 -26.43
C VAL A 119 44.41 -45.31 -27.23
N THR A 120 45.64 -45.14 -26.77
CA THR A 120 46.62 -44.34 -27.46
C THR A 120 46.96 -44.95 -28.84
N PRO A 121 46.99 -44.14 -29.90
CA PRO A 121 47.42 -44.61 -31.22
C PRO A 121 48.93 -44.95 -31.26
N ASP A 122 49.30 -45.95 -32.08
CA ASP A 122 50.67 -46.42 -32.19
C ASP A 122 51.68 -45.36 -32.73
N ARG A 123 51.16 -44.26 -33.29
CA ARG A 123 51.96 -43.15 -33.83
C ARG A 123 51.92 -41.93 -32.94
N MET A 124 53.07 -41.29 -32.71
CA MET A 124 53.18 -40.05 -31.89
C MET A 124 52.49 -38.85 -32.49
N THR A 125 52.24 -38.81 -33.81
CA THR A 125 51.48 -37.79 -34.51
C THR A 125 50.15 -38.32 -34.94
N SER A 126 49.08 -37.61 -34.59
CA SER A 126 47.71 -37.99 -34.96
C SER A 126 47.26 -37.17 -36.17
N ASP A 127 46.92 -37.84 -37.25
CA ASP A 127 46.34 -37.15 -38.43
C ASP A 127 44.97 -36.60 -38.07
N PRO A 128 44.55 -35.45 -38.67
CA PRO A 128 43.22 -34.90 -38.40
C PRO A 128 42.11 -35.87 -38.77
N LEU A 129 41.06 -35.91 -37.92
CA LEU A 129 39.85 -36.69 -38.22
C LEU A 129 39.09 -36.08 -39.39
N THR A 130 38.59 -36.89 -40.28
CA THR A 130 37.77 -36.44 -41.40
C THR A 130 36.32 -36.15 -41.01
N SER A 131 35.86 -36.77 -39.94
CA SER A 131 34.47 -36.62 -39.47
C SER A 131 34.32 -37.18 -38.04
N LEU A 132 33.47 -36.52 -37.24
CA LEU A 132 32.89 -37.09 -36.01
C LEU A 132 31.56 -37.76 -36.31
N SER A 133 31.30 -38.15 -37.58
CA SER A 133 30.05 -38.72 -38.01
C SER A 133 29.74 -40.03 -37.27
N THR A 134 28.53 -40.16 -36.85
CA THR A 134 27.94 -41.41 -36.42
C THR A 134 27.61 -42.22 -37.68
N ALA A 135 28.51 -43.03 -38.18
CA ALA A 135 28.31 -43.85 -39.38
C ALA A 135 27.07 -44.77 -39.35
N HIS A 136 26.40 -44.87 -38.19
CA HIS A 136 25.23 -45.69 -37.93
C HIS A 136 24.04 -44.90 -37.37
N GLY A 137 23.99 -43.55 -37.55
CA GLY A 137 22.97 -42.68 -36.95
C GLY A 137 23.27 -42.31 -35.50
N PRO A 138 22.44 -41.50 -34.84
CA PRO A 138 22.59 -41.09 -33.45
C PRO A 138 22.59 -42.34 -32.54
N SER A 139 23.41 -42.35 -31.48
CA SER A 139 23.38 -43.41 -30.50
C SER A 139 21.97 -43.68 -30.03
N ARG A 140 21.61 -44.97 -29.82
CA ARG A 140 20.23 -45.41 -29.49
C ARG A 140 19.55 -44.53 -28.42
N GLY A 141 20.32 -43.96 -27.49
CA GLY A 141 19.81 -43.12 -26.40
C GLY A 141 19.56 -41.67 -26.76
N LEU A 142 20.08 -41.14 -27.90
CA LEU A 142 19.92 -39.78 -28.36
C LEU A 142 19.00 -39.64 -29.58
N THR A 143 18.30 -40.75 -29.95
CA THR A 143 17.21 -40.69 -30.95
C THR A 143 16.03 -39.92 -30.40
N ARG A 144 15.19 -39.36 -31.26
CA ARG A 144 13.97 -38.68 -30.85
C ARG A 144 13.09 -39.51 -29.92
N GLU A 145 12.90 -40.78 -30.23
CA GLU A 145 12.16 -41.73 -29.44
C GLU A 145 12.82 -41.96 -28.07
N GLY A 146 14.13 -42.24 -28.04
CA GLY A 146 14.90 -42.43 -26.80
C GLY A 146 14.92 -41.22 -25.90
N LEU A 147 14.96 -40.00 -26.48
CA LEU A 147 14.87 -38.76 -25.70
C LEU A 147 13.44 -38.55 -25.15
N GLY A 148 12.39 -38.90 -25.95
CA GLY A 148 11.02 -38.85 -25.46
C GLY A 148 10.76 -39.80 -24.29
N ASP A 149 11.28 -41.02 -24.36
CA ASP A 149 11.17 -42.00 -23.26
C ASP A 149 11.94 -41.52 -22.00
N PHE A 150 13.13 -40.97 -22.20
CA PHE A 150 13.90 -40.36 -21.13
C PHE A 150 13.18 -39.18 -20.48
N ALA A 151 12.62 -38.27 -21.27
CA ALA A 151 11.83 -37.12 -20.79
C ALA A 151 10.62 -37.54 -19.93
N VAL A 152 9.89 -38.60 -20.37
CA VAL A 152 8.78 -39.17 -19.57
C VAL A 152 9.29 -39.72 -18.26
N SER A 153 10.43 -40.45 -18.27
CA SER A 153 11.04 -41.02 -17.05
C SER A 153 11.54 -39.97 -16.06
N ARG A 154 11.85 -38.76 -16.54
CA ARG A 154 12.38 -37.60 -15.77
C ARG A 154 11.35 -36.47 -15.62
N SER A 155 10.07 -36.75 -15.89
CA SER A 155 8.97 -35.79 -15.91
C SER A 155 8.95 -34.80 -14.73
N PRO A 156 9.17 -35.21 -13.46
CA PRO A 156 9.10 -34.29 -12.32
C PRO A 156 10.21 -33.19 -12.29
N TRP A 157 11.34 -33.47 -12.94
CA TRP A 157 12.51 -32.57 -12.97
C TRP A 157 12.60 -31.75 -14.24
N LEU A 158 11.87 -32.13 -15.28
CA LEU A 158 12.11 -31.71 -16.64
C LEU A 158 11.99 -30.18 -16.83
N ALA A 159 10.92 -29.58 -16.32
CA ALA A 159 10.74 -28.13 -16.42
C ALA A 159 11.81 -27.35 -15.67
N ALA A 160 12.16 -27.78 -14.45
CA ALA A 160 13.18 -27.12 -13.65
C ALA A 160 14.58 -27.19 -14.29
N VAL A 161 14.94 -28.34 -14.81
CA VAL A 161 16.21 -28.54 -15.52
C VAL A 161 16.26 -27.69 -16.79
N LEU A 162 15.19 -27.70 -17.60
CA LEU A 162 15.12 -26.89 -18.83
C LEU A 162 15.17 -25.39 -18.55
N SER A 163 14.52 -24.92 -17.48
CA SER A 163 14.57 -23.52 -17.05
C SER A 163 15.99 -23.09 -16.65
N ASP A 164 16.67 -23.91 -15.85
CA ASP A 164 18.05 -23.60 -15.44
C ASP A 164 19.05 -23.73 -16.61
N LEU A 165 18.86 -24.69 -17.54
CA LEU A 165 19.67 -24.80 -18.75
C LEU A 165 19.46 -23.61 -19.71
N ARG A 166 18.23 -23.13 -19.84
CA ARG A 166 17.95 -21.88 -20.53
C ARG A 166 18.75 -20.74 -19.90
N ARG A 167 18.62 -20.54 -18.59
CA ARG A 167 19.26 -19.45 -17.85
C ARG A 167 20.78 -19.42 -18.04
N VAL A 168 21.47 -20.56 -17.93
CA VAL A 168 22.94 -20.60 -18.16
C VAL A 168 23.32 -20.39 -19.60
N SER A 169 22.40 -20.66 -20.54
CA SER A 169 22.64 -20.39 -21.96
C SER A 169 22.44 -18.91 -22.31
N GLU A 170 21.55 -18.20 -21.61
CA GLU A 170 21.32 -16.75 -21.73
C GLU A 170 22.42 -15.93 -21.02
N ASP A 171 22.80 -16.37 -19.81
CA ASP A 171 23.81 -15.71 -18.99
C ASP A 171 24.96 -16.67 -18.63
N PRO A 172 26.09 -16.58 -19.31
CA PRO A 172 27.26 -17.41 -19.01
C PRO A 172 27.86 -17.19 -17.61
N SER A 173 27.49 -16.11 -16.92
CA SER A 173 27.93 -15.82 -15.56
C SER A 173 27.02 -16.45 -14.49
N ALA A 174 25.86 -16.97 -14.88
CA ALA A 174 24.95 -17.65 -13.97
C ALA A 174 25.59 -18.92 -13.37
N PRO A 175 25.21 -19.30 -12.14
CA PRO A 175 25.69 -20.51 -11.51
C PRO A 175 25.46 -21.72 -12.42
N PRO A 176 26.49 -22.57 -12.65
CA PRO A 176 26.39 -23.74 -13.52
C PRO A 176 25.39 -24.76 -12.99
N VAL A 177 24.80 -25.51 -13.91
CA VAL A 177 23.81 -26.55 -13.63
C VAL A 177 24.50 -27.89 -13.36
N VAL A 178 24.33 -28.43 -12.18
CA VAL A 178 24.84 -29.73 -11.80
C VAL A 178 23.74 -30.76 -11.91
N LEU A 179 23.90 -31.72 -12.81
CA LEU A 179 23.00 -32.86 -13.03
C LEU A 179 23.55 -34.09 -12.32
N VAL A 180 22.87 -34.50 -11.25
CA VAL A 180 23.23 -35.69 -10.47
C VAL A 180 22.51 -36.90 -11.05
N GLU A 181 23.23 -37.73 -11.77
CA GLU A 181 22.72 -38.94 -12.42
C GLU A 181 23.61 -40.18 -12.13
N ARG A 182 23.02 -41.34 -12.17
CA ARG A 182 23.75 -42.59 -11.94
C ARG A 182 24.63 -42.99 -13.14
N GLN A 183 24.32 -42.46 -14.31
CA GLN A 183 25.03 -42.77 -15.55
C GLN A 183 25.35 -41.48 -16.30
N SER A 184 26.58 -41.30 -16.74
CA SER A 184 26.99 -40.15 -17.56
C SER A 184 26.23 -40.03 -18.90
N ALA A 185 25.72 -41.19 -19.42
CA ALA A 185 24.82 -41.21 -20.57
C ALA A 185 23.49 -40.46 -20.34
N ASP A 186 22.98 -40.47 -19.11
CA ASP A 186 21.75 -39.73 -18.76
C ASP A 186 21.99 -38.22 -18.77
N VAL A 187 23.18 -37.78 -18.36
CA VAL A 187 23.58 -36.36 -18.50
C VAL A 187 23.66 -35.94 -19.97
N ALA A 188 24.22 -36.81 -20.85
CA ALA A 188 24.23 -36.57 -22.29
C ALA A 188 22.80 -36.43 -22.87
N ARG A 189 21.85 -37.25 -22.35
CA ARG A 189 20.42 -37.12 -22.74
C ARG A 189 19.81 -35.82 -22.28
N TRP A 190 20.10 -35.36 -21.06
CA TRP A 190 19.66 -34.05 -20.57
C TRP A 190 20.15 -32.88 -21.45
N VAL A 191 21.43 -32.91 -21.80
CA VAL A 191 21.99 -31.91 -22.73
C VAL A 191 21.31 -31.99 -24.10
N ALA A 192 21.09 -33.23 -24.62
CA ALA A 192 20.41 -33.43 -25.90
C ALA A 192 18.96 -32.95 -25.91
N LEU A 193 18.22 -33.14 -24.79
CA LEU A 193 16.86 -32.57 -24.63
C LEU A 193 16.90 -31.04 -24.67
N ALA A 194 17.82 -30.42 -23.97
CA ALA A 194 17.95 -28.98 -23.90
C ALA A 194 18.29 -28.38 -25.26
N VAL A 195 19.35 -28.85 -25.92
CA VAL A 195 19.79 -28.28 -27.21
C VAL A 195 18.80 -28.50 -28.35
N ALA A 196 17.88 -29.47 -28.22
CA ALA A 196 16.78 -29.64 -29.18
C ALA A 196 15.69 -28.56 -29.07
N VAL A 197 15.65 -27.81 -27.97
CA VAL A 197 14.64 -26.75 -27.68
C VAL A 197 15.28 -25.35 -27.69
N LEU A 198 16.56 -25.26 -27.33
CA LEU A 198 17.29 -24.00 -27.31
C LEU A 198 17.39 -23.41 -28.73
N PRO A 199 17.35 -22.08 -28.87
CA PRO A 199 17.68 -21.42 -30.11
C PRO A 199 19.08 -21.87 -30.61
N PRO A 200 19.30 -22.01 -31.95
CA PRO A 200 20.54 -22.58 -32.48
C PRO A 200 21.82 -21.95 -31.93
N GLU A 201 21.86 -20.64 -31.83
CA GLU A 201 23.02 -19.90 -31.31
C GLU A 201 23.34 -20.25 -29.84
N HIS A 202 22.31 -20.50 -29.01
CA HIS A 202 22.48 -20.88 -27.63
C HIS A 202 22.84 -22.37 -27.51
N ALA A 203 22.24 -23.22 -28.33
CA ALA A 203 22.54 -24.64 -28.38
C ALA A 203 24.00 -24.93 -28.80
N GLU A 204 24.56 -24.15 -29.74
CA GLU A 204 25.92 -24.27 -30.20
C GLU A 204 26.96 -23.84 -29.17
N ARG A 205 26.60 -22.87 -28.29
CA ARG A 205 27.51 -22.33 -27.27
C ARG A 205 27.44 -23.03 -25.91
N LEU A 206 26.43 -23.86 -25.68
CA LEU A 206 26.21 -24.50 -24.37
C LEU A 206 27.38 -25.47 -24.06
N THR A 207 28.22 -25.12 -23.09
CA THR A 207 29.35 -25.93 -22.65
C THR A 207 28.90 -26.95 -21.60
N PHE A 208 29.44 -28.17 -21.70
CA PHE A 208 29.05 -29.23 -20.79
C PHE A 208 30.13 -30.29 -20.58
N THR A 209 30.04 -30.97 -19.43
CA THR A 209 30.71 -32.25 -19.20
C THR A 209 29.75 -33.27 -18.63
N THR A 210 29.80 -34.52 -19.13
CA THR A 210 28.85 -35.53 -18.66
C THR A 210 29.30 -36.23 -17.40
N TYR A 211 30.57 -36.06 -16.98
CA TYR A 211 31.08 -36.61 -15.73
C TYR A 211 32.28 -35.81 -15.21
N THR A 212 32.27 -35.50 -13.93
CA THR A 212 33.43 -35.10 -13.13
C THR A 212 33.20 -35.41 -11.66
N ARG A 213 34.29 -35.66 -10.91
CA ARG A 213 34.22 -35.78 -9.44
C ARG A 213 34.29 -34.43 -8.73
N HIS A 214 34.77 -33.39 -9.39
CA HIS A 214 35.06 -32.11 -8.81
C HIS A 214 34.32 -30.97 -9.57
N PRO A 215 33.03 -30.80 -9.37
CA PRO A 215 32.25 -29.79 -10.09
C PRO A 215 32.78 -28.37 -9.91
N GLY A 216 33.40 -28.03 -8.77
CA GLY A 216 33.99 -26.72 -8.52
C GLY A 216 35.32 -26.42 -9.22
N ARG A 217 35.86 -27.39 -9.97
CA ARG A 217 37.12 -27.26 -10.71
C ARG A 217 36.94 -27.18 -12.21
N THR A 218 35.73 -27.15 -12.69
CA THR A 218 35.44 -27.12 -14.14
C THR A 218 34.71 -25.83 -14.53
N ALA A 219 34.97 -25.33 -15.74
CA ALA A 219 34.35 -24.12 -16.27
C ALA A 219 33.13 -24.38 -17.16
N HIS A 220 32.57 -25.60 -17.11
CA HIS A 220 31.40 -25.96 -17.90
C HIS A 220 30.11 -25.38 -17.31
N GLN A 221 29.18 -24.97 -18.17
CA GLN A 221 27.84 -24.50 -17.76
C GLN A 221 26.93 -25.65 -17.28
N VAL A 222 27.12 -26.86 -17.84
CA VAL A 222 26.38 -28.08 -17.44
C VAL A 222 27.36 -29.10 -16.99
N ILE A 223 27.19 -29.63 -15.79
CA ILE A 223 28.14 -30.51 -15.13
C ILE A 223 27.44 -31.77 -14.66
N GLY A 224 27.83 -32.93 -15.20
CA GLY A 224 27.39 -34.25 -14.72
C GLY A 224 28.21 -34.72 -13.56
N VAL A 225 27.57 -35.24 -12.53
CA VAL A 225 28.20 -35.86 -11.37
C VAL A 225 27.45 -37.13 -10.98
N LEU A 226 28.15 -38.10 -10.34
CA LEU A 226 27.51 -39.20 -9.70
C LEU A 226 26.91 -38.79 -8.34
N PRO A 227 25.94 -39.55 -7.78
CA PRO A 227 25.31 -39.19 -6.51
C PRO A 227 26.27 -39.01 -5.33
N GLU A 228 27.36 -39.77 -5.29
CA GLU A 228 28.40 -39.67 -4.27
C GLU A 228 29.29 -38.44 -4.34
N ASP A 229 29.38 -37.80 -5.51
CA ASP A 229 30.19 -36.63 -5.76
C ASP A 229 29.32 -35.33 -5.88
N ALA A 230 28.02 -35.47 -5.57
CA ALA A 230 27.07 -34.34 -5.66
C ALA A 230 27.42 -33.23 -4.66
N PRO A 231 27.48 -31.95 -5.09
CA PRO A 231 27.62 -30.85 -4.16
C PRO A 231 26.36 -30.65 -3.32
N ASP A 232 26.48 -29.95 -2.19
CA ASP A 232 25.30 -29.57 -1.40
C ASP A 232 24.29 -28.81 -2.26
N ALA A 233 23.04 -29.22 -2.25
CA ALA A 233 21.96 -28.56 -2.97
C ALA A 233 21.73 -27.09 -2.53
N ARG A 234 22.29 -26.69 -1.39
CA ARG A 234 22.23 -25.31 -0.85
C ARG A 234 23.45 -24.48 -1.23
N ASP A 235 24.44 -25.05 -1.90
CA ASP A 235 25.63 -24.31 -2.33
C ASP A 235 25.23 -23.30 -3.43
N PRO A 236 25.30 -21.99 -3.18
CA PRO A 236 24.84 -20.97 -4.13
C PRO A 236 25.70 -20.90 -5.41
N ARG A 237 26.86 -21.55 -5.40
CA ARG A 237 27.74 -21.65 -6.59
C ARG A 237 27.18 -22.56 -7.67
N PHE A 238 26.16 -23.36 -7.37
CA PHE A 238 25.60 -24.36 -8.27
C PHE A 238 24.07 -24.37 -8.24
N ARG A 239 23.50 -24.81 -9.36
CA ARG A 239 22.10 -25.20 -9.42
C ARG A 239 22.06 -26.73 -9.54
N VAL A 240 21.70 -27.39 -8.45
CA VAL A 240 21.84 -28.86 -8.33
C VAL A 240 20.48 -29.53 -8.58
N HIS A 241 20.45 -30.46 -9.56
CA HIS A 241 19.28 -31.27 -9.86
C HIS A 241 19.63 -32.75 -9.64
N ALA A 242 19.12 -33.30 -8.55
CA ALA A 242 19.26 -34.72 -8.24
C ALA A 242 18.14 -35.52 -8.92
N ALA A 243 18.22 -35.69 -10.23
CA ALA A 243 17.20 -36.34 -11.06
C ALA A 243 17.02 -37.85 -10.80
N SER A 244 17.94 -38.47 -10.07
CA SER A 244 17.83 -39.85 -9.52
C SER A 244 17.28 -39.87 -8.07
N GLY A 245 17.00 -38.68 -7.45
CA GLY A 245 16.53 -38.54 -6.08
C GLY A 245 15.02 -38.73 -5.94
N PRO A 246 14.53 -38.79 -4.69
CA PRO A 246 13.10 -38.99 -4.42
C PRO A 246 12.23 -37.76 -4.59
N ARG A 247 12.81 -36.58 -4.74
CA ARG A 247 12.09 -35.29 -4.80
C ARG A 247 12.50 -34.49 -6.01
N PRO A 248 11.52 -33.88 -6.74
CA PRO A 248 11.81 -32.97 -7.84
C PRO A 248 12.41 -31.65 -7.34
N SER A 249 12.99 -30.89 -8.23
CA SER A 249 13.69 -29.64 -7.96
C SER A 249 12.78 -28.44 -7.63
N GLY A 250 11.53 -28.66 -7.27
CA GLY A 250 10.57 -27.58 -6.95
C GLY A 250 9.70 -27.14 -8.12
N THR A 251 8.82 -26.19 -7.86
CA THR A 251 7.98 -25.55 -8.89
C THR A 251 8.78 -24.45 -9.59
N VAL A 252 8.57 -24.32 -10.90
CA VAL A 252 9.25 -23.34 -11.75
C VAL A 252 8.20 -22.48 -12.40
N ASP A 253 8.32 -21.17 -12.22
CA ASP A 253 7.52 -20.15 -12.89
C ASP A 253 8.24 -19.72 -14.18
N ASP A 254 8.27 -20.60 -15.15
CA ASP A 254 8.88 -20.41 -16.48
C ASP A 254 7.98 -21.10 -17.53
N ALA A 255 7.12 -20.31 -18.16
CA ALA A 255 6.18 -20.80 -19.14
C ALA A 255 6.87 -21.45 -20.37
N TRP A 256 8.06 -20.99 -20.77
CA TRP A 256 8.84 -21.61 -21.84
C TRP A 256 9.30 -23.02 -21.47
N ALA A 257 9.91 -23.15 -20.31
CA ALA A 257 10.40 -24.45 -19.80
C ALA A 257 9.25 -25.40 -19.51
N GLY A 258 8.15 -24.89 -18.95
CA GLY A 258 6.92 -25.65 -18.70
C GLY A 258 6.35 -26.21 -19.98
N THR A 259 6.17 -25.40 -21.01
CA THR A 259 5.67 -25.81 -22.32
C THR A 259 6.60 -26.81 -22.99
N ALA A 260 7.91 -26.55 -22.99
CA ALA A 260 8.90 -27.46 -23.56
C ALA A 260 8.87 -28.84 -22.88
N ALA A 261 8.73 -28.86 -21.56
CA ALA A 261 8.60 -30.08 -20.78
C ALA A 261 7.33 -30.87 -21.15
N ARG A 262 6.21 -30.20 -21.40
CA ARG A 262 4.94 -30.83 -21.80
C ARG A 262 5.04 -31.41 -23.22
N ILE A 263 5.66 -30.69 -24.16
CA ILE A 263 5.92 -31.19 -25.53
C ILE A 263 6.77 -32.45 -25.48
N TRP A 264 7.85 -32.48 -24.69
CA TRP A 264 8.68 -33.67 -24.52
C TRP A 264 7.93 -34.82 -23.92
N ARG A 265 7.12 -34.58 -22.87
CA ARG A 265 6.29 -35.66 -22.24
C ARG A 265 5.24 -36.22 -23.19
N SER A 266 4.72 -35.41 -24.10
CA SER A 266 3.78 -35.83 -25.13
C SER A 266 4.45 -36.52 -26.30
N ARG A 267 5.77 -36.70 -26.26
CA ARG A 267 6.58 -37.32 -27.33
C ARG A 267 6.39 -36.69 -28.70
N SER A 268 6.20 -35.35 -28.72
CA SER A 268 5.92 -34.59 -29.92
C SER A 268 7.04 -33.56 -30.23
N PRO A 269 8.33 -33.94 -30.30
CA PRO A 269 9.44 -33.00 -30.46
C PRO A 269 9.45 -32.26 -31.81
N GLN A 270 8.67 -32.70 -32.79
CA GLN A 270 8.47 -31.98 -34.06
C GLN A 270 7.87 -30.58 -33.86
N LEU A 271 7.09 -30.42 -32.79
CA LEU A 271 6.46 -29.14 -32.47
C LEU A 271 7.49 -28.04 -32.16
N PHE A 272 8.69 -28.37 -31.74
CA PHE A 272 9.75 -27.37 -31.53
C PHE A 272 10.16 -26.71 -32.85
N GLN A 273 10.18 -27.47 -33.94
CA GLN A 273 10.49 -26.94 -35.26
C GLN A 273 9.33 -26.09 -35.81
N GLU A 274 8.10 -26.57 -35.60
CA GLU A 274 6.90 -25.80 -35.99
C GLU A 274 6.78 -24.48 -35.23
N ALA A 275 7.18 -24.45 -33.94
CA ALA A 275 7.23 -23.26 -33.12
C ALA A 275 8.36 -22.28 -33.56
N ALA A 276 9.49 -22.83 -34.02
CA ALA A 276 10.61 -22.00 -34.52
C ALA A 276 10.29 -21.28 -35.84
N ASP A 277 9.27 -21.72 -36.59
CA ASP A 277 8.78 -21.04 -37.79
C ASP A 277 7.87 -19.81 -37.45
N LEU A 278 7.44 -19.68 -36.19
CA LEU A 278 6.64 -18.53 -35.72
C LEU A 278 7.54 -17.36 -35.29
N PRO A 279 7.13 -16.12 -35.55
CA PRO A 279 7.91 -14.95 -35.17
C PRO A 279 7.96 -14.79 -33.64
N GLY A 280 9.13 -14.49 -33.09
CA GLY A 280 9.30 -14.26 -31.65
C GLY A 280 10.73 -14.01 -31.23
N GLU A 281 10.90 -13.51 -30.04
CA GLU A 281 12.19 -13.37 -29.40
C GLU A 281 12.72 -14.76 -28.98
N PRO A 282 14.03 -14.93 -28.88
CA PRO A 282 14.60 -16.12 -28.28
C PRO A 282 13.95 -16.39 -26.91
N PHE A 283 13.61 -17.64 -26.62
CA PHE A 283 12.97 -18.07 -25.39
C PHE A 283 11.55 -17.52 -25.12
N ALA A 284 10.90 -16.88 -26.08
CA ALA A 284 9.50 -16.55 -25.95
C ALA A 284 8.66 -17.84 -25.78
N ALA A 285 7.85 -17.88 -24.71
CA ALA A 285 7.00 -19.03 -24.44
C ALA A 285 5.83 -19.16 -25.44
N GLY A 286 5.34 -18.02 -25.95
CA GLY A 286 4.16 -17.94 -26.80
C GLY A 286 4.17 -18.84 -28.03
N PRO A 287 5.21 -18.83 -28.89
CA PRO A 287 5.29 -19.69 -30.07
C PRO A 287 5.17 -21.19 -29.73
N LEU A 288 5.87 -21.62 -28.67
CA LEU A 288 5.80 -23.01 -28.18
C LEU A 288 4.39 -23.34 -27.65
N ALA A 289 3.82 -22.43 -26.86
CA ALA A 289 2.52 -22.64 -26.25
C ALA A 289 1.37 -22.67 -27.29
N VAL A 290 1.38 -21.76 -28.24
CA VAL A 290 0.41 -21.77 -29.37
C VAL A 290 0.50 -23.07 -30.15
N THR A 291 1.71 -23.51 -30.49
CA THR A 291 1.94 -24.74 -31.27
C THR A 291 1.50 -25.98 -30.47
N ALA A 292 1.81 -26.01 -29.16
CA ALA A 292 1.40 -27.10 -28.28
C ALA A 292 -0.13 -27.18 -28.11
N LEU A 293 -0.81 -26.04 -27.89
CA LEU A 293 -2.26 -25.97 -27.82
C LEU A 293 -2.91 -26.41 -29.13
N GLY A 294 -2.39 -25.94 -30.27
CA GLY A 294 -2.84 -26.34 -31.59
C GLY A 294 -2.71 -27.85 -31.87
N ALA A 295 -1.77 -28.52 -31.21
CA ALA A 295 -1.57 -29.97 -31.24
C ALA A 295 -2.40 -30.72 -30.16
N GLY A 296 -3.23 -30.04 -29.38
CA GLY A 296 -4.06 -30.63 -28.33
C GLY A 296 -3.31 -31.00 -27.05
N ILE A 297 -2.14 -30.42 -26.81
CA ILE A 297 -1.39 -30.63 -25.55
C ILE A 297 -1.97 -29.71 -24.48
N ALA A 298 -2.44 -30.29 -23.37
CA ALA A 298 -2.92 -29.53 -22.23
C ALA A 298 -1.78 -28.75 -21.57
N LEU A 299 -1.95 -27.43 -21.44
CA LEU A 299 -1.02 -26.51 -20.82
C LEU A 299 -1.55 -26.01 -19.48
N GLY A 300 -0.67 -25.52 -18.61
CA GLY A 300 -1.05 -24.81 -17.38
C GLY A 300 -1.45 -23.37 -17.65
N SER A 301 -2.00 -22.70 -16.64
CA SER A 301 -2.49 -21.33 -16.76
C SER A 301 -1.43 -20.35 -17.26
N GLY A 302 -0.18 -20.41 -16.76
CA GLY A 302 0.89 -19.52 -17.18
C GLY A 302 1.29 -19.70 -18.64
N GLU A 303 1.32 -20.96 -19.12
CA GLU A 303 1.62 -21.26 -20.50
C GLU A 303 0.47 -20.85 -21.44
N ARG A 304 -0.82 -21.03 -21.02
CA ARG A 304 -1.99 -20.55 -21.77
C ARG A 304 -2.02 -19.02 -21.85
N ALA A 305 -1.68 -18.35 -20.75
CA ALA A 305 -1.53 -16.89 -20.74
C ALA A 305 -0.47 -16.43 -21.75
N ALA A 306 0.71 -17.08 -21.77
CA ALA A 306 1.79 -16.75 -22.69
C ALA A 306 1.38 -16.94 -24.16
N ALA A 307 0.57 -17.96 -24.45
CA ALA A 307 0.02 -18.18 -25.80
C ALA A 307 -0.94 -17.06 -26.21
N ALA A 308 -1.84 -16.67 -25.33
CA ALA A 308 -2.81 -15.62 -25.57
C ALA A 308 -2.13 -14.25 -25.75
N ASP A 309 -1.17 -13.91 -24.90
CA ASP A 309 -0.40 -12.67 -24.98
C ASP A 309 0.38 -12.56 -26.29
N TRP A 310 1.12 -13.61 -26.63
CA TRP A 310 1.88 -13.62 -27.87
C TRP A 310 0.99 -13.44 -29.09
N ALA A 311 -0.17 -14.11 -29.12
CA ALA A 311 -1.13 -14.01 -30.21
C ALA A 311 -1.80 -12.61 -30.25
N ALA A 312 -2.06 -12.01 -29.10
CA ALA A 312 -2.60 -10.66 -28.99
C ALA A 312 -1.62 -9.60 -29.54
N GLU A 313 -0.33 -9.75 -29.27
CA GLU A 313 0.71 -8.87 -29.80
C GLU A 313 0.93 -9.03 -31.30
N ARG A 314 0.62 -10.22 -31.85
CA ARG A 314 0.91 -10.62 -33.25
C ARG A 314 -0.32 -11.22 -33.93
N PRO A 315 -1.44 -10.47 -34.04
CA PRO A 315 -2.71 -11.01 -34.50
C PRO A 315 -2.70 -11.47 -35.97
N TYR A 316 -1.66 -11.15 -36.75
CA TYR A 316 -1.46 -11.59 -38.12
C TYR A 316 -0.51 -12.79 -38.25
N ALA A 317 0.08 -13.25 -37.18
CA ALA A 317 1.04 -14.36 -37.19
C ALA A 317 0.34 -15.73 -37.35
N LEU A 318 -0.96 -15.79 -37.04
CA LEU A 318 -1.79 -17.00 -37.16
C LEU A 318 -2.81 -16.85 -38.30
N ASP A 319 -3.00 -17.90 -39.04
CA ASP A 319 -4.14 -18.03 -39.96
C ASP A 319 -5.45 -18.28 -39.19
N GLU A 320 -6.60 -18.17 -39.86
CA GLU A 320 -7.90 -18.35 -39.23
C GLU A 320 -8.04 -19.73 -38.56
N LYS A 321 -7.47 -20.79 -39.17
CA LYS A 321 -7.53 -22.12 -38.61
C LYS A 321 -6.78 -22.23 -37.31
N ARG A 322 -5.53 -21.72 -37.25
CA ARG A 322 -4.71 -21.71 -36.03
C ARG A 322 -5.28 -20.81 -34.96
N THR A 323 -5.85 -19.66 -35.35
CA THR A 323 -6.57 -18.78 -34.43
C THR A 323 -7.75 -19.48 -33.78
N ARG A 324 -8.57 -20.18 -34.58
CA ARG A 324 -9.69 -20.98 -34.05
C ARG A 324 -9.22 -22.09 -33.12
N GLN A 325 -8.20 -22.83 -33.50
CA GLN A 325 -7.60 -23.86 -32.62
C GLN A 325 -7.10 -23.31 -31.29
N LEU A 326 -6.48 -22.13 -31.32
CA LEU A 326 -6.03 -21.45 -30.12
C LEU A 326 -7.22 -21.03 -29.23
N THR A 327 -8.23 -20.37 -29.79
CA THR A 327 -9.40 -19.95 -29.03
C THR A 327 -10.19 -21.13 -28.47
N ASP A 328 -10.35 -22.21 -29.22
CA ASP A 328 -11.00 -23.45 -28.76
C ASP A 328 -10.20 -24.08 -27.58
N ALA A 329 -8.87 -24.08 -27.68
CA ALA A 329 -8.02 -24.61 -26.61
C ALA A 329 -8.03 -23.73 -25.34
N LEU A 330 -8.09 -22.40 -25.49
CA LEU A 330 -8.17 -21.46 -24.35
C LEU A 330 -9.54 -21.51 -23.67
N THR A 331 -10.59 -21.80 -24.41
CA THR A 331 -11.98 -21.91 -23.88
C THR A 331 -12.30 -23.28 -23.30
N ALA A 332 -11.41 -24.26 -23.46
CA ALA A 332 -11.58 -25.59 -22.84
C ALA A 332 -11.66 -25.47 -21.30
N PRO A 333 -12.48 -26.30 -20.64
CA PRO A 333 -12.56 -26.31 -19.18
C PRO A 333 -11.19 -26.51 -18.52
N ALA A 334 -10.87 -25.71 -17.51
CA ALA A 334 -9.62 -25.76 -16.78
C ALA A 334 -9.81 -25.30 -15.34
N ASP A 335 -9.45 -26.15 -14.37
CA ASP A 335 -9.60 -25.87 -12.93
C ASP A 335 -8.49 -24.93 -12.39
N ASP A 336 -7.39 -24.74 -13.14
CA ASP A 336 -6.22 -23.96 -12.77
C ASP A 336 -6.18 -22.56 -13.38
N ARG A 337 -7.34 -22.06 -13.88
CA ARG A 337 -7.41 -20.75 -14.56
C ARG A 337 -7.08 -19.62 -13.59
N THR A 338 -6.28 -18.68 -14.06
CA THR A 338 -5.81 -17.54 -13.25
C THR A 338 -6.27 -16.20 -13.83
N ALA A 339 -6.24 -15.14 -13.00
CA ALA A 339 -6.50 -13.77 -13.43
C ALA A 339 -5.58 -13.33 -14.58
N ALA A 340 -4.32 -13.72 -14.52
CA ALA A 340 -3.33 -13.39 -15.56
C ALA A 340 -3.71 -14.02 -16.91
N GLU A 341 -4.17 -15.28 -16.91
CA GLU A 341 -4.67 -15.95 -18.11
C GLU A 341 -5.91 -15.25 -18.67
N CYS A 342 -6.87 -14.90 -17.81
CA CYS A 342 -8.07 -14.19 -18.24
C CYS A 342 -7.74 -12.79 -18.81
N ALA A 343 -6.80 -12.07 -18.20
CA ALA A 343 -6.33 -10.79 -18.71
C ALA A 343 -5.63 -10.94 -20.09
N ALA A 344 -4.84 -11.98 -20.29
CA ALA A 344 -4.23 -12.30 -21.56
C ALA A 344 -5.27 -12.64 -22.63
N ALA A 345 -6.28 -13.45 -22.24
CA ALA A 345 -7.40 -13.81 -23.10
C ALA A 345 -8.23 -12.59 -23.52
N LEU A 346 -8.42 -11.60 -22.63
CA LEU A 346 -9.09 -10.35 -22.93
C LEU A 346 -8.28 -9.52 -23.94
N ARG A 347 -6.96 -9.43 -23.79
CA ARG A 347 -6.08 -8.77 -24.75
C ARG A 347 -6.17 -9.44 -26.13
N LEU A 348 -6.18 -10.77 -26.16
CA LEU A 348 -6.36 -11.53 -27.39
C LEU A 348 -7.71 -11.24 -28.04
N LEU A 349 -8.80 -11.29 -27.27
CA LEU A 349 -10.14 -10.97 -27.74
C LEU A 349 -10.18 -9.56 -28.37
N THR A 350 -9.61 -8.56 -27.69
CA THR A 350 -9.52 -7.19 -28.20
C THR A 350 -8.71 -7.10 -29.49
N ALA A 351 -7.59 -7.83 -29.59
CA ALA A 351 -6.76 -7.85 -30.79
C ALA A 351 -7.41 -8.54 -31.98
N LEU A 352 -8.35 -9.47 -31.74
CA LEU A 352 -9.11 -10.19 -32.75
C LEU A 352 -10.40 -9.48 -33.15
N ASP A 353 -10.84 -8.46 -32.44
CA ASP A 353 -12.08 -7.72 -32.73
C ASP A 353 -12.04 -7.11 -34.13
N GLY A 354 -13.13 -7.28 -34.87
CA GLY A 354 -13.25 -6.85 -36.26
C GLY A 354 -12.34 -7.59 -37.28
N ARG A 355 -11.57 -8.59 -36.83
CA ARG A 355 -10.65 -9.39 -37.67
C ARG A 355 -11.11 -10.81 -37.89
N CYS A 356 -11.71 -11.38 -36.85
CA CYS A 356 -12.22 -12.74 -36.87
C CYS A 356 -13.74 -12.73 -36.74
N PRO A 357 -14.46 -13.70 -37.38
CA PRO A 357 -15.89 -13.85 -37.17
C PRO A 357 -16.24 -14.10 -35.71
N ALA A 358 -17.40 -13.65 -35.24
CA ALA A 358 -17.88 -13.89 -33.88
C ALA A 358 -17.95 -15.39 -33.52
N ALA A 359 -18.08 -16.27 -34.50
CA ALA A 359 -17.99 -17.71 -34.26
C ALA A 359 -16.63 -18.18 -33.64
N VAL A 360 -15.56 -17.37 -33.80
CA VAL A 360 -14.24 -17.64 -33.23
C VAL A 360 -14.05 -16.90 -31.91
N THR A 361 -14.55 -15.69 -31.78
CA THR A 361 -14.31 -14.79 -30.65
C THR A 361 -15.35 -14.89 -29.55
N ALA A 362 -16.62 -15.19 -29.89
CA ALA A 362 -17.71 -15.27 -28.92
C ALA A 362 -17.51 -16.35 -27.83
N PRO A 363 -16.96 -17.54 -28.09
CA PRO A 363 -16.65 -18.50 -27.03
C PRO A 363 -15.64 -17.95 -26.02
N LEU A 364 -14.64 -17.18 -26.49
CA LEU A 364 -13.64 -16.56 -25.62
C LEU A 364 -14.26 -15.41 -24.78
N ALA A 365 -15.12 -14.61 -25.41
CA ALA A 365 -15.88 -13.57 -24.70
C ALA A 365 -16.80 -14.19 -23.63
N ALA A 366 -17.50 -15.28 -23.98
CA ALA A 366 -18.36 -16.01 -23.05
C ALA A 366 -17.57 -16.55 -21.83
N LEU A 367 -16.42 -17.16 -22.10
CA LEU A 367 -15.53 -17.60 -21.03
C LEU A 367 -15.16 -16.47 -20.07
N LEU A 368 -14.75 -15.30 -20.61
CA LEU A 368 -14.35 -14.16 -19.79
C LEU A 368 -15.51 -13.63 -18.94
N VAL A 369 -16.73 -13.61 -19.46
CA VAL A 369 -17.92 -13.25 -18.67
C VAL A 369 -18.17 -14.28 -17.57
N THR A 370 -18.06 -15.56 -17.87
CA THR A 370 -18.26 -16.65 -16.89
C THR A 370 -17.22 -16.56 -15.74
N GLU A 371 -15.96 -16.41 -16.10
CA GLU A 371 -14.88 -16.25 -15.10
C GLU A 371 -15.04 -14.94 -14.31
N ALA A 372 -15.48 -13.87 -14.94
CA ALA A 372 -15.76 -12.60 -14.28
C ALA A 372 -16.95 -12.70 -13.29
N VAL A 373 -17.93 -13.55 -13.51
CA VAL A 373 -19.04 -13.78 -12.56
C VAL A 373 -18.62 -14.74 -11.45
N ARG A 374 -17.91 -15.84 -11.77
CA ARG A 374 -17.57 -16.93 -10.82
C ARG A 374 -16.23 -16.74 -10.11
N GLY A 375 -15.35 -15.94 -10.66
CA GLY A 375 -13.93 -15.81 -10.24
C GLY A 375 -13.66 -15.06 -8.91
N GLY A 376 -14.66 -14.80 -8.07
CA GLY A 376 -14.46 -14.22 -6.73
C GLY A 376 -13.74 -12.87 -6.73
N ASP A 377 -12.55 -12.81 -6.15
CA ASP A 377 -11.77 -11.57 -5.97
C ASP A 377 -11.07 -11.05 -7.24
N VAL A 378 -11.23 -11.74 -8.36
CA VAL A 378 -10.61 -11.35 -9.63
C VAL A 378 -11.44 -10.32 -10.36
N THR A 379 -10.95 -9.08 -10.42
CA THR A 379 -11.55 -8.02 -11.24
C THR A 379 -11.07 -8.12 -12.68
N LEU A 380 -11.97 -8.48 -13.58
CA LEU A 380 -11.73 -8.51 -15.03
C LEU A 380 -12.58 -7.45 -15.71
N GLU A 381 -12.02 -6.74 -16.66
CA GLU A 381 -12.81 -5.88 -17.52
C GLU A 381 -13.75 -6.73 -18.39
N PRO A 382 -15.05 -6.45 -18.42
CA PRO A 382 -15.98 -7.22 -19.26
C PRO A 382 -15.66 -6.99 -20.74
N PRO A 383 -15.84 -8.01 -21.59
CA PRO A 383 -15.65 -7.88 -23.04
C PRO A 383 -16.62 -6.84 -23.63
N ALA A 384 -16.19 -6.20 -24.71
CA ALA A 384 -17.02 -5.26 -25.43
C ALA A 384 -18.28 -5.93 -26.00
N ARG A 385 -19.40 -5.21 -26.08
CA ARG A 385 -20.65 -5.70 -26.65
C ARG A 385 -20.49 -6.18 -28.10
N SER A 386 -19.59 -5.52 -28.86
CA SER A 386 -19.29 -5.89 -30.26
C SER A 386 -18.90 -7.36 -30.45
N ALA A 387 -18.28 -7.99 -29.43
CA ALA A 387 -17.97 -9.41 -29.48
C ALA A 387 -19.21 -10.33 -29.65
N PHE A 388 -20.41 -9.80 -29.41
CA PHE A 388 -21.68 -10.53 -29.44
C PHE A 388 -22.66 -10.03 -30.52
N ASP A 389 -22.26 -9.13 -31.43
CA ASP A 389 -23.17 -8.49 -32.39
C ASP A 389 -23.57 -9.38 -33.60
N GLU A 390 -22.84 -10.48 -33.83
CA GLU A 390 -23.18 -11.43 -34.90
C GLU A 390 -24.12 -12.56 -34.40
N PRO A 391 -24.82 -13.29 -35.24
CA PRO A 391 -25.74 -14.35 -34.81
C PRO A 391 -25.11 -15.47 -33.95
N ALA A 392 -23.82 -15.71 -34.08
CA ALA A 392 -23.09 -16.65 -33.21
C ALA A 392 -22.85 -16.04 -31.81
N GLY A 393 -22.52 -14.76 -31.78
CA GLY A 393 -22.37 -14.00 -30.55
C GLY A 393 -23.68 -13.81 -29.80
N GLU A 394 -24.76 -13.46 -30.50
CA GLU A 394 -26.11 -13.32 -29.91
C GLU A 394 -26.57 -14.63 -29.23
N ARG A 395 -26.28 -15.76 -29.83
CA ARG A 395 -26.60 -17.08 -29.24
C ARG A 395 -25.74 -17.36 -28.01
N ALA A 396 -24.46 -17.03 -28.03
CA ALA A 396 -23.58 -17.16 -26.90
C ALA A 396 -24.04 -16.26 -25.72
N LEU A 397 -24.45 -15.01 -26.06
CA LEU A 397 -24.98 -14.10 -25.06
C LEU A 397 -26.30 -14.61 -24.43
N ALA A 398 -27.23 -15.11 -25.26
CA ALA A 398 -28.48 -15.70 -24.75
C ALA A 398 -28.24 -16.90 -23.82
N ALA A 399 -27.27 -17.76 -24.15
CA ALA A 399 -26.86 -18.86 -23.30
C ALA A 399 -26.26 -18.39 -21.96
N LEU A 400 -25.43 -17.32 -21.99
CA LEU A 400 -24.87 -16.71 -20.77
C LEU A 400 -25.95 -16.13 -19.86
N VAL A 401 -26.97 -15.48 -20.44
CA VAL A 401 -28.09 -14.93 -19.65
C VAL A 401 -28.85 -16.06 -18.95
N GLU A 402 -29.10 -17.17 -19.64
CA GLU A 402 -29.78 -18.33 -19.07
C GLU A 402 -28.94 -19.01 -17.98
N GLU A 403 -27.63 -19.13 -18.20
CA GLU A 403 -26.69 -19.80 -17.26
C GLU A 403 -26.34 -18.94 -16.05
N LEU A 404 -25.99 -17.66 -16.28
CA LEU A 404 -25.38 -16.82 -15.26
C LEU A 404 -26.31 -15.75 -14.67
N GLY A 405 -27.47 -15.49 -15.30
CA GLY A 405 -28.32 -14.39 -14.86
C GLY A 405 -28.77 -14.49 -13.41
N ALA A 406 -29.18 -15.67 -12.96
CA ALA A 406 -29.58 -15.90 -11.58
C ALA A 406 -28.39 -15.83 -10.60
N GLU A 407 -27.23 -16.34 -11.01
CA GLU A 407 -26.00 -16.32 -10.21
C GLU A 407 -25.50 -14.86 -10.03
N LEU A 408 -25.49 -14.08 -11.11
CA LEU A 408 -25.14 -12.66 -11.09
C LEU A 408 -26.06 -11.84 -10.16
N LEU A 409 -27.37 -12.07 -10.22
CA LEU A 409 -28.33 -11.41 -9.32
C LEU A 409 -28.10 -11.81 -7.86
N ALA A 410 -27.78 -13.08 -7.60
CA ALA A 410 -27.48 -13.56 -6.27
C ALA A 410 -26.18 -12.92 -5.72
N GLU A 411 -25.14 -12.80 -6.53
CA GLU A 411 -23.88 -12.13 -6.16
C GLU A 411 -24.11 -10.64 -5.85
N LEU A 412 -24.88 -9.94 -6.69
CA LEU A 412 -25.24 -8.54 -6.44
C LEU A 412 -26.16 -8.35 -5.22
N ALA A 413 -26.99 -9.35 -4.90
CA ALA A 413 -27.86 -9.32 -3.73
C ALA A 413 -27.15 -9.73 -2.43
N ALA A 414 -26.00 -10.40 -2.51
CA ALA A 414 -25.28 -10.90 -1.35
C ALA A 414 -25.02 -9.79 -0.32
N GLY A 415 -25.29 -10.08 0.96
CA GLY A 415 -25.20 -9.09 2.05
C GLY A 415 -23.76 -8.71 2.43
N VAL A 416 -22.77 -9.52 2.04
CA VAL A 416 -21.34 -9.19 2.18
C VAL A 416 -20.98 -8.30 1.01
N SER A 417 -20.48 -7.10 1.29
CA SER A 417 -20.06 -6.16 0.25
C SER A 417 -18.85 -6.73 -0.51
N PRO A 418 -19.02 -7.10 -1.76
CA PRO A 418 -17.88 -7.43 -2.60
C PRO A 418 -17.16 -6.14 -2.92
N GLY A 419 -16.10 -5.70 -2.46
CA GLY A 419 -15.42 -4.40 -2.71
C GLY A 419 -15.93 -3.57 -3.92
N VAL A 420 -15.53 -2.34 -3.98
CA VAL A 420 -16.02 -1.41 -5.04
C VAL A 420 -15.78 -1.97 -6.45
N ALA A 421 -14.54 -2.48 -6.69
CA ALA A 421 -14.14 -3.00 -8.00
C ALA A 421 -15.04 -4.15 -8.49
N ARG A 422 -15.31 -5.06 -7.59
CA ARG A 422 -16.16 -6.22 -7.88
C ARG A 422 -17.59 -5.80 -8.17
N THR A 423 -18.15 -4.87 -7.38
CA THR A 423 -19.50 -4.35 -7.61
C THR A 423 -19.60 -3.64 -8.96
N VAL A 424 -18.62 -2.80 -9.31
CA VAL A 424 -18.55 -2.13 -10.60
C VAL A 424 -18.51 -3.15 -11.76
N GLN A 425 -17.67 -4.16 -11.64
CA GLN A 425 -17.57 -5.24 -12.62
C GLN A 425 -18.91 -5.96 -12.84
N LEU A 426 -19.57 -6.37 -11.75
CA LEU A 426 -20.85 -7.09 -11.81
C LEU A 426 -21.96 -6.23 -12.42
N LEU A 427 -22.00 -4.92 -12.12
CA LEU A 427 -22.93 -3.98 -12.73
C LEU A 427 -22.69 -3.83 -14.25
N ARG A 428 -21.43 -3.77 -14.68
CA ARG A 428 -21.10 -3.73 -16.13
C ARG A 428 -21.49 -5.04 -16.83
N ILE A 429 -21.27 -6.19 -16.19
CA ILE A 429 -21.70 -7.49 -16.71
C ILE A 429 -23.22 -7.58 -16.78
N ALA A 430 -23.94 -7.13 -15.76
CA ALA A 430 -25.41 -7.12 -15.78
C ALA A 430 -25.94 -6.29 -16.95
N ARG A 431 -25.30 -5.16 -17.23
CA ARG A 431 -25.65 -4.34 -18.40
C ARG A 431 -25.35 -5.04 -19.72
N LEU A 432 -24.19 -5.70 -19.84
CA LEU A 432 -23.78 -6.47 -21.00
C LEU A 432 -24.79 -7.58 -21.29
N LEU A 433 -25.21 -8.30 -20.27
CA LEU A 433 -26.18 -9.40 -20.35
C LEU A 433 -27.65 -8.92 -20.50
N GLY A 434 -27.93 -7.63 -20.28
CA GLY A 434 -29.28 -7.08 -20.30
C GLY A 434 -30.17 -7.57 -19.15
N VAL A 435 -29.57 -7.90 -18.00
CA VAL A 435 -30.28 -8.34 -16.80
C VAL A 435 -30.93 -7.13 -16.12
N ASP A 436 -32.22 -7.25 -15.77
CA ASP A 436 -32.95 -6.20 -15.06
C ASP A 436 -32.51 -6.11 -13.58
N LEU A 437 -32.00 -4.94 -13.21
CA LEU A 437 -31.54 -4.63 -11.88
C LEU A 437 -32.48 -3.72 -11.08
N THR A 438 -33.63 -3.35 -11.61
CA THR A 438 -34.53 -2.32 -11.05
C THR A 438 -34.82 -2.54 -9.55
N GLU A 439 -35.10 -3.78 -9.16
CA GLU A 439 -35.40 -4.12 -7.76
C GLU A 439 -34.19 -4.18 -6.85
N LEU A 440 -33.02 -4.56 -7.37
CA LEU A 440 -31.79 -4.75 -6.58
C LEU A 440 -30.94 -3.49 -6.50
N LEU A 441 -31.01 -2.61 -7.49
CA LEU A 441 -30.17 -1.44 -7.64
C LEU A 441 -30.12 -0.55 -6.38
N PRO A 442 -31.24 -0.23 -5.70
CA PRO A 442 -31.18 0.59 -4.48
C PRO A 442 -30.29 -0.03 -3.39
N GLY A 443 -30.43 -1.34 -3.18
CA GLY A 443 -29.61 -2.06 -2.18
C GLY A 443 -28.14 -2.14 -2.55
N VAL A 444 -27.82 -2.37 -3.82
CA VAL A 444 -26.43 -2.38 -4.34
C VAL A 444 -25.79 -1.02 -4.18
N VAL A 445 -26.49 0.03 -4.54
CA VAL A 445 -26.00 1.42 -4.48
C VAL A 445 -25.74 1.87 -3.03
N VAL A 446 -26.58 1.51 -2.07
CA VAL A 446 -26.34 1.80 -0.64
C VAL A 446 -25.04 1.16 -0.17
N ARG A 447 -24.78 -0.09 -0.54
CA ARG A 447 -23.54 -0.78 -0.16
C ARG A 447 -22.33 -0.17 -0.88
N LEU A 448 -22.46 0.14 -2.16
CA LEU A 448 -21.41 0.75 -2.96
C LEU A 448 -21.03 2.13 -2.40
N ALA A 449 -22.02 2.97 -2.07
CA ALA A 449 -21.78 4.28 -1.48
C ALA A 449 -21.01 4.19 -0.16
N ARG A 450 -21.39 3.25 0.72
CA ARG A 450 -20.66 3.01 1.98
C ARG A 450 -19.24 2.54 1.75
N ALA A 451 -19.04 1.55 0.88
CA ALA A 451 -17.71 1.04 0.57
C ALA A 451 -16.80 2.14 0.00
N LEU A 452 -17.32 3.06 -0.82
CA LEU A 452 -16.58 4.21 -1.34
C LEU A 452 -16.19 5.22 -0.25
N LEU A 453 -17.03 5.39 0.78
CA LEU A 453 -16.70 6.28 1.91
C LEU A 453 -15.69 5.65 2.86
N ASP A 454 -15.76 4.32 3.06
CA ASP A 454 -14.86 3.57 3.95
C ASP A 454 -13.44 3.50 3.38
N ASP A 455 -13.28 3.22 2.08
CA ASP A 455 -11.97 3.14 1.40
C ASP A 455 -11.97 3.79 0.01
N PRO A 456 -11.71 5.11 -0.08
CA PRO A 456 -11.64 5.82 -1.35
C PRO A 456 -10.33 5.59 -2.12
N GLU A 457 -9.34 4.88 -1.57
CA GLU A 457 -8.01 4.71 -2.19
C GLU A 457 -7.91 3.48 -3.09
N GLU A 458 -8.84 2.58 -3.01
CA GLU A 458 -8.82 1.34 -3.77
C GLU A 458 -8.74 1.61 -5.28
N GLY A 459 -7.88 0.88 -5.99
CA GLY A 459 -7.70 1.00 -7.45
C GLY A 459 -8.98 0.82 -8.27
N ALA A 460 -10.03 0.35 -7.64
CA ALA A 460 -11.41 0.27 -8.06
C ALA A 460 -12.04 1.60 -8.48
N CYS A 461 -11.61 2.70 -7.92
CA CYS A 461 -12.12 4.02 -8.26
C CYS A 461 -11.83 4.43 -9.70
N ARG A 462 -10.93 3.75 -10.42
CA ARG A 462 -10.65 4.04 -11.83
C ARG A 462 -11.77 3.62 -12.77
N ALA A 463 -12.43 2.50 -12.51
CA ALA A 463 -13.49 1.99 -13.37
C ALA A 463 -14.88 2.59 -13.04
N LEU A 464 -15.00 3.27 -11.90
CA LEU A 464 -16.26 3.86 -11.46
C LEU A 464 -16.73 5.02 -12.36
N PRO A 465 -15.87 6.00 -12.75
CA PRO A 465 -16.30 7.06 -13.65
C PRO A 465 -16.86 6.52 -14.97
N ASP A 466 -16.18 5.54 -15.56
CA ASP A 466 -16.61 4.91 -16.81
C ASP A 466 -17.98 4.23 -16.65
N LEU A 467 -18.19 3.49 -15.55
CA LEU A 467 -19.50 2.91 -15.24
C LEU A 467 -20.60 3.98 -15.14
N LEU A 468 -20.31 5.09 -14.44
CA LEU A 468 -21.29 6.18 -14.24
C LEU A 468 -21.59 6.94 -15.54
N ASP A 469 -20.63 6.99 -16.47
CA ASP A 469 -20.85 7.57 -17.80
C ASP A 469 -21.64 6.63 -18.71
N GLU A 470 -21.43 5.32 -18.60
CA GLU A 470 -22.12 4.30 -19.36
C GLU A 470 -23.57 4.03 -18.87
N GLN A 471 -23.80 4.12 -17.54
CA GLN A 471 -25.05 3.72 -16.90
C GLN A 471 -25.68 4.86 -16.09
N PHE A 472 -26.59 5.57 -16.74
CA PHE A 472 -27.25 6.75 -16.16
C PHE A 472 -28.12 6.43 -14.93
N ASP A 473 -28.75 5.28 -14.89
CA ASP A 473 -29.56 4.78 -13.78
C ASP A 473 -28.70 4.52 -12.52
N VAL A 474 -27.57 3.85 -12.68
CA VAL A 474 -26.59 3.64 -11.60
C VAL A 474 -26.03 4.97 -11.12
N ARG A 475 -25.62 5.86 -12.05
CA ARG A 475 -25.14 7.20 -11.72
C ARG A 475 -26.14 7.97 -10.85
N THR A 476 -27.38 8.03 -11.33
CA THR A 476 -28.44 8.77 -10.66
C THR A 476 -28.70 8.25 -9.26
N ALA A 477 -28.76 6.92 -9.11
CA ALA A 477 -28.99 6.26 -7.84
C ALA A 477 -27.79 6.44 -6.88
N LEU A 478 -26.56 6.26 -7.37
CA LEU A 478 -25.35 6.39 -6.54
C LEU A 478 -25.12 7.83 -6.05
N LEU A 479 -25.21 8.80 -6.95
CA LEU A 479 -25.05 10.20 -6.55
C LEU A 479 -26.15 10.64 -5.60
N GLY A 480 -27.39 10.19 -5.80
CA GLY A 480 -28.49 10.47 -4.88
C GLY A 480 -28.26 9.86 -3.50
N GLU A 481 -27.73 8.64 -3.43
CA GLU A 481 -27.43 8.00 -2.14
C GLU A 481 -26.24 8.64 -1.42
N LEU A 482 -25.17 8.99 -2.15
CA LEU A 482 -24.04 9.74 -1.59
C LEU A 482 -24.48 11.11 -1.07
N ASP A 483 -25.35 11.82 -1.79
CA ASP A 483 -25.92 13.09 -1.35
C ASP A 483 -26.75 12.92 -0.07
N ARG A 484 -27.50 11.84 0.03
CA ARG A 484 -28.34 11.51 1.21
C ARG A 484 -27.48 11.20 2.46
N ILE A 485 -26.32 10.58 2.29
CA ILE A 485 -25.42 10.20 3.40
C ILE A 485 -24.52 11.36 3.82
N ALA A 486 -24.18 12.26 2.92
CA ALA A 486 -23.22 13.34 3.12
C ALA A 486 -23.47 14.21 4.37
N PRO A 487 -24.71 14.50 4.82
CA PRO A 487 -24.94 15.23 6.07
C PRO A 487 -24.41 14.54 7.33
N ASP A 488 -24.37 13.22 7.33
CA ASP A 488 -23.87 12.44 8.44
C ASP A 488 -22.36 12.14 8.34
N HIS A 489 -21.82 12.13 7.12
CA HIS A 489 -20.42 11.82 6.79
C HIS A 489 -19.78 12.88 5.88
N PRO A 490 -19.80 14.18 6.25
CA PRO A 490 -19.36 15.24 5.35
C PRO A 490 -17.85 15.18 5.04
N ALA A 491 -17.03 14.87 6.03
CA ALA A 491 -15.57 14.76 5.86
C ALA A 491 -15.16 13.55 5.01
N ASP A 492 -15.84 12.42 5.16
CA ASP A 492 -15.58 11.22 4.35
C ASP A 492 -16.01 11.45 2.90
N THR A 493 -17.16 12.12 2.70
CA THR A 493 -17.64 12.51 1.38
C THR A 493 -16.72 13.53 0.70
N GLU A 494 -16.22 14.53 1.43
CA GLU A 494 -15.21 15.46 0.93
C GLU A 494 -13.96 14.72 0.48
N ARG A 495 -13.45 13.79 1.29
CA ARG A 495 -12.28 12.95 0.99
C ARG A 495 -12.48 12.11 -0.27
N LEU A 496 -13.65 11.49 -0.41
CA LEU A 496 -14.02 10.73 -1.60
C LEU A 496 -13.96 11.61 -2.85
N LEU A 497 -14.56 12.81 -2.81
CA LEU A 497 -14.62 13.72 -3.96
C LEU A 497 -13.26 14.34 -4.35
N ILE A 498 -12.32 14.42 -3.42
CA ILE A 498 -10.93 14.80 -3.73
C ILE A 498 -10.23 13.69 -4.52
N ARG A 499 -10.56 12.42 -4.26
CA ARG A 499 -9.90 11.26 -4.85
C ARG A 499 -10.56 10.79 -6.14
N VAL A 500 -11.87 10.89 -6.20
CA VAL A 500 -12.68 10.37 -7.31
C VAL A 500 -13.44 11.51 -7.97
N SER A 501 -13.20 11.72 -9.25
CA SER A 501 -13.94 12.68 -10.06
C SER A 501 -15.32 12.10 -10.41
N LEU A 502 -16.36 12.48 -9.67
CA LEU A 502 -17.73 12.07 -9.95
C LEU A 502 -18.41 13.04 -10.92
N PRO A 503 -19.20 12.55 -11.89
CA PRO A 503 -19.89 13.39 -12.86
C PRO A 503 -21.17 14.01 -12.27
N PHE A 504 -21.14 15.29 -11.91
CA PHE A 504 -22.31 16.04 -11.41
C PHE A 504 -23.23 16.59 -12.51
N THR A 505 -23.02 16.18 -13.76
CA THR A 505 -23.85 16.63 -14.89
C THR A 505 -25.18 15.88 -14.90
N GLY A 506 -26.27 16.59 -14.75
CA GLY A 506 -27.61 16.00 -14.74
C GLY A 506 -28.67 16.95 -14.20
N THR A 507 -29.91 16.47 -14.17
CA THR A 507 -31.09 17.24 -13.71
C THR A 507 -31.29 17.16 -12.18
N GLN A 508 -30.50 16.37 -11.47
CA GLN A 508 -30.66 16.20 -10.03
C GLN A 508 -30.04 17.36 -9.26
N THR A 509 -30.75 17.77 -8.22
CA THR A 509 -30.20 18.66 -7.19
C THR A 509 -29.43 17.77 -6.20
N LEU A 510 -28.12 17.98 -6.08
CA LEU A 510 -27.21 17.25 -5.20
C LEU A 510 -26.54 18.29 -4.27
N PRO A 511 -27.30 18.88 -3.34
CA PRO A 511 -26.82 20.01 -2.55
C PRO A 511 -25.62 19.65 -1.69
N HIS A 512 -25.66 18.51 -1.01
CA HIS A 512 -24.63 18.08 -0.08
C HIS A 512 -23.32 17.68 -0.80
N LEU A 513 -23.41 16.97 -1.93
CA LEU A 513 -22.24 16.64 -2.75
C LEU A 513 -21.57 17.89 -3.33
N ARG A 514 -22.35 18.87 -3.78
CA ARG A 514 -21.80 20.15 -4.27
C ARG A 514 -21.05 20.89 -3.18
N MET A 515 -21.60 20.90 -1.97
CA MET A 515 -20.94 21.49 -0.80
C MET A 515 -19.61 20.80 -0.50
N CYS A 516 -19.60 19.45 -0.47
CA CYS A 516 -18.39 18.66 -0.24
C CYS A 516 -17.35 18.86 -1.34
N ALA A 517 -17.76 19.03 -2.59
CA ALA A 517 -16.85 19.29 -3.72
C ALA A 517 -16.22 20.71 -3.66
N GLU A 518 -16.96 21.73 -3.18
CA GLU A 518 -16.46 23.12 -3.08
C GLU A 518 -15.58 23.34 -1.85
N ALA A 519 -15.81 22.61 -0.77
CA ALA A 519 -15.16 22.81 0.52
C ALA A 519 -13.61 22.82 0.46
N PRO A 520 -12.92 21.90 -0.24
CA PRO A 520 -11.45 21.92 -0.34
C PRO A 520 -10.93 23.21 -0.96
N GLY A 521 -11.58 23.69 -2.03
CA GLY A 521 -11.23 24.94 -2.71
C GLY A 521 -11.46 26.17 -1.83
N ALA A 522 -12.56 26.19 -1.06
CA ALA A 522 -12.86 27.27 -0.13
C ALA A 522 -11.83 27.35 1.01
N LYS A 523 -11.48 26.19 1.62
CA LYS A 523 -10.45 26.11 2.66
C LYS A 523 -9.06 26.51 2.16
N ALA A 524 -8.69 26.10 0.94
CA ALA A 524 -7.38 26.39 0.35
C ALA A 524 -7.14 27.88 0.07
N ARG A 525 -8.20 28.67 -0.09
CA ARG A 525 -8.10 30.13 -0.29
C ARG A 525 -7.67 30.90 0.96
N GLY A 526 -7.56 30.25 2.13
CA GLY A 526 -7.14 30.87 3.39
C GLY A 526 -8.17 31.83 3.99
N ALA A 527 -9.44 31.69 3.60
CA ALA A 527 -10.56 32.39 4.17
C ALA A 527 -10.80 32.03 5.63
N ASP A 528 -11.42 32.93 6.42
CA ASP A 528 -11.88 32.52 7.75
C ASP A 528 -13.00 31.48 7.66
N ARG A 529 -13.27 30.81 8.78
CA ARG A 529 -14.26 29.70 8.82
C ARG A 529 -15.67 30.16 8.45
N VAL A 530 -16.04 31.37 8.77
CA VAL A 530 -17.38 31.94 8.44
C VAL A 530 -17.47 32.19 6.93
N GLU A 531 -16.41 32.68 6.30
CA GLU A 531 -16.36 32.87 4.86
C GLU A 531 -16.39 31.55 4.09
N VAL A 532 -15.69 30.51 4.61
CA VAL A 532 -15.79 29.13 4.10
C VAL A 532 -17.22 28.63 4.23
N LEU A 533 -17.88 28.83 5.36
CA LEU A 533 -19.28 28.46 5.58
C LEU A 533 -20.19 29.08 4.51
N HIS A 534 -20.10 30.38 4.28
CA HIS A 534 -20.91 31.09 3.28
C HIS A 534 -20.65 30.55 1.85
N THR A 535 -19.42 30.21 1.55
CA THR A 535 -19.05 29.66 0.24
C THR A 535 -19.64 28.26 0.03
N VAL A 536 -19.53 27.42 1.04
CA VAL A 536 -20.07 26.05 1.04
C VAL A 536 -21.61 26.09 0.97
N LEU A 537 -22.27 26.92 1.77
CA LEU A 537 -23.73 27.08 1.71
C LEU A 537 -24.23 27.56 0.34
N ARG A 538 -23.53 28.50 -0.30
CA ARG A 538 -23.85 28.94 -1.67
C ARG A 538 -23.74 27.79 -2.69
N ALA A 539 -22.74 26.91 -2.52
CA ALA A 539 -22.54 25.75 -3.42
C ALA A 539 -23.71 24.76 -3.35
N ALA A 540 -24.44 24.66 -2.23
CA ALA A 540 -25.63 23.84 -2.12
C ALA A 540 -26.69 24.20 -3.18
N GLY A 541 -26.76 25.47 -3.63
CA GLY A 541 -27.82 25.94 -4.52
C GLY A 541 -29.22 25.94 -3.91
N MET A 542 -29.30 25.70 -2.59
CA MET A 542 -30.53 25.66 -1.80
C MET A 542 -30.34 26.49 -0.53
N SER A 543 -31.45 27.13 -0.08
CA SER A 543 -31.43 27.90 1.14
C SER A 543 -31.54 27.00 2.36
N PRO A 544 -30.80 27.26 3.46
CA PRO A 544 -30.97 26.57 4.75
C PRO A 544 -32.40 26.68 5.34
N PHE A 545 -33.20 27.66 4.91
CA PHE A 545 -34.62 27.80 5.29
C PHE A 545 -35.50 26.74 4.61
N ALA A 546 -35.15 26.32 3.38
CA ALA A 546 -35.90 25.32 2.62
C ALA A 546 -35.42 23.91 2.91
N GLU A 547 -34.09 23.73 3.09
CA GLU A 547 -33.44 22.43 3.38
C GLU A 547 -32.48 22.59 4.56
N PRO A 548 -32.93 22.42 5.79
CA PRO A 548 -32.09 22.61 6.98
C PRO A 548 -30.88 21.70 7.06
N MET A 549 -30.91 20.51 6.43
CA MET A 549 -29.80 19.55 6.51
C MET A 549 -28.51 20.07 5.85
N VAL A 550 -28.60 21.10 4.96
CA VAL A 550 -27.39 21.76 4.42
C VAL A 550 -26.55 22.43 5.52
N LEU A 551 -27.18 22.88 6.62
CA LEU A 551 -26.45 23.39 7.78
C LEU A 551 -25.59 22.31 8.45
N ARG A 552 -26.13 21.12 8.61
CA ARG A 552 -25.40 20.00 9.19
C ARG A 552 -24.16 19.66 8.38
N THR A 553 -24.32 19.55 7.06
CA THR A 553 -23.22 19.33 6.12
C THR A 553 -22.20 20.47 6.20
N ALA A 554 -22.65 21.73 6.14
CA ALA A 554 -21.77 22.89 6.19
C ALA A 554 -20.95 22.95 7.48
N VAL A 555 -21.60 22.77 8.62
CA VAL A 555 -20.95 22.74 9.95
C VAL A 555 -19.93 21.59 10.02
N GLY A 556 -20.28 20.41 9.54
CA GLY A 556 -19.36 19.26 9.49
C GLY A 556 -18.17 19.49 8.57
N LEU A 557 -18.36 20.15 7.41
CA LEU A 557 -17.28 20.48 6.48
C LEU A 557 -16.35 21.55 7.05
N VAL A 558 -16.88 22.59 7.70
CA VAL A 558 -16.09 23.74 8.14
C VAL A 558 -15.34 23.47 9.43
N TRP A 559 -16.01 22.91 10.42
CA TRP A 559 -15.43 22.67 11.75
C TRP A 559 -15.03 21.20 12.00
N GLY A 560 -15.56 20.24 11.23
CA GLY A 560 -15.29 18.81 11.48
C GLY A 560 -15.66 18.42 12.91
N GLU A 561 -14.71 17.96 13.70
CA GLU A 561 -14.86 17.67 15.13
C GLU A 561 -14.56 18.89 16.03
N ASP A 562 -14.02 19.98 15.48
CA ASP A 562 -13.72 21.18 16.25
C ASP A 562 -15.00 21.90 16.71
N THR A 563 -14.91 22.56 17.84
CA THR A 563 -15.96 23.47 18.34
C THR A 563 -15.77 24.86 17.76
N PRO A 564 -16.80 25.51 17.18
CA PRO A 564 -16.69 26.91 16.77
C PRO A 564 -16.39 27.84 17.96
N THR A 565 -15.80 28.99 17.71
CA THR A 565 -15.72 30.06 18.70
C THR A 565 -17.12 30.61 18.98
N ALA A 566 -17.31 31.33 20.07
CA ALA A 566 -18.62 31.95 20.38
C ALA A 566 -19.04 32.95 19.30
N GLY A 567 -18.11 33.70 18.74
CA GLY A 567 -18.36 34.63 17.63
C GLY A 567 -18.76 33.93 16.32
N GLU A 568 -18.05 32.85 15.96
CA GLU A 568 -18.42 32.00 14.82
C GLU A 568 -19.80 31.38 15.01
N ALA A 569 -20.09 30.87 16.21
CA ALA A 569 -21.38 30.27 16.56
C ALA A 569 -22.54 31.30 16.49
N ARG A 570 -22.32 32.56 16.90
CA ARG A 570 -23.30 33.61 16.74
C ARG A 570 -23.54 33.94 15.27
N SER A 571 -22.49 33.99 14.45
CA SER A 571 -22.63 34.14 13.00
C SER A 571 -23.46 33.02 12.40
N LEU A 572 -23.12 31.77 12.76
CA LEU A 572 -23.83 30.55 12.31
C LEU A 572 -25.32 30.61 12.73
N LEU A 573 -25.62 31.00 13.96
CA LEU A 573 -27.00 31.12 14.46
C LEU A 573 -27.78 32.19 13.71
N GLY A 574 -27.13 33.25 13.24
CA GLY A 574 -27.72 34.34 12.45
C GLY A 574 -28.07 33.95 11.01
N GLU A 575 -27.50 32.85 10.47
CA GLU A 575 -27.73 32.46 9.07
C GLU A 575 -29.15 31.96 8.78
N THR A 576 -29.85 31.42 9.80
CA THR A 576 -31.18 30.86 9.63
C THR A 576 -31.98 30.87 10.94
N THR A 577 -33.11 30.13 11.01
CA THR A 577 -33.97 30.05 12.18
C THR A 577 -33.50 28.98 13.18
N SER A 578 -33.93 29.16 14.45
CA SER A 578 -33.73 28.14 15.48
C SER A 578 -34.34 26.79 15.09
N ASP A 579 -35.46 26.77 14.34
CA ASP A 579 -36.11 25.54 13.86
C ASP A 579 -35.22 24.79 12.85
N ALA A 580 -34.52 25.51 11.96
CA ALA A 580 -33.59 24.90 11.02
C ALA A 580 -32.38 24.27 11.76
N HIS A 581 -31.80 24.98 12.73
CA HIS A 581 -30.74 24.41 13.58
C HIS A 581 -31.20 23.21 14.40
N ARG A 582 -32.45 23.20 14.84
CA ARG A 582 -33.07 22.08 15.55
C ARG A 582 -33.17 20.86 14.63
N THR A 583 -33.72 21.05 13.43
CA THR A 583 -33.85 20.00 12.42
C THR A 583 -32.48 19.43 11.99
N ALA A 584 -31.51 20.30 11.76
CA ALA A 584 -30.14 19.91 11.40
C ALA A 584 -29.34 19.31 12.56
N GLY A 585 -29.80 19.47 13.82
CA GLY A 585 -29.08 19.01 15.02
C GLY A 585 -27.84 19.85 15.35
N THR A 586 -27.63 20.99 14.70
CA THR A 586 -26.44 21.83 14.87
C THR A 586 -26.48 22.70 16.14
N TRP A 587 -27.66 22.84 16.76
CA TRP A 587 -27.85 23.59 18.01
C TRP A 587 -26.94 23.13 19.15
N ALA A 588 -26.64 21.81 19.23
CA ALA A 588 -25.77 21.27 20.26
C ALA A 588 -24.36 21.84 20.19
N ARG A 589 -23.79 21.96 18.96
CA ARG A 589 -22.46 22.58 18.76
C ARG A 589 -22.44 24.06 19.11
N LEU A 590 -23.56 24.78 18.91
CA LEU A 590 -23.66 26.17 19.34
C LEU A 590 -23.63 26.28 20.87
N VAL A 591 -24.27 25.36 21.57
CA VAL A 591 -24.21 25.25 23.03
C VAL A 591 -22.79 24.95 23.50
N ASP A 592 -22.12 23.97 22.86
CA ASP A 592 -20.73 23.62 23.20
C ASP A 592 -19.79 24.81 22.99
N ALA A 593 -20.00 25.60 21.92
CA ALA A 593 -19.24 26.82 21.65
C ALA A 593 -19.39 27.86 22.77
N ALA A 594 -20.60 28.07 23.24
CA ALA A 594 -20.85 29.01 24.35
C ALA A 594 -20.19 28.53 25.66
N LEU A 595 -20.26 27.21 25.94
CA LEU A 595 -19.75 26.63 27.18
C LEU A 595 -18.23 26.44 27.19
N ALA A 596 -17.58 26.30 26.02
CA ALA A 596 -16.15 26.16 25.89
C ALA A 596 -15.41 27.52 25.69
N ALA A 597 -16.14 28.60 25.60
CA ALA A 597 -15.57 29.92 25.36
C ALA A 597 -14.56 30.31 26.43
N PRO A 598 -13.37 30.86 26.05
CA PRO A 598 -12.36 31.27 27.00
C PRO A 598 -12.83 32.46 27.86
N LEU A 599 -12.21 32.62 29.02
CA LEU A 599 -12.50 33.76 29.91
C LEU A 599 -12.18 35.09 29.17
N GLY A 600 -13.11 36.02 29.26
CA GLY A 600 -12.99 37.31 28.57
C GLY A 600 -13.59 37.33 27.14
N ASP A 601 -14.10 36.20 26.65
CA ASP A 601 -14.82 36.18 25.38
C ASP A 601 -16.09 37.05 25.48
N GLU A 602 -16.20 38.04 24.62
CA GLU A 602 -17.30 39.01 24.64
C GLU A 602 -18.57 38.47 23.97
N ASP A 603 -18.44 37.49 23.09
CA ASP A 603 -19.54 36.90 22.34
C ASP A 603 -20.31 35.82 23.12
N ALA A 604 -19.61 35.08 23.98
CA ALA A 604 -20.19 33.95 24.69
C ALA A 604 -21.46 34.31 25.52
N PRO A 605 -21.51 35.43 26.26
CA PRO A 605 -22.73 35.85 26.97
C PRO A 605 -23.89 36.19 26.03
N GLY A 606 -23.60 36.81 24.88
CA GLY A 606 -24.61 37.11 23.87
C GLY A 606 -25.16 35.87 23.20
N LEU A 607 -24.28 34.94 22.83
CA LEU A 607 -24.65 33.64 22.29
C LEU A 607 -25.51 32.81 23.28
N ALA A 608 -25.16 32.84 24.56
CA ALA A 608 -25.93 32.16 25.58
C ALA A 608 -27.35 32.68 25.68
N HIS A 609 -27.54 34.02 25.61
CA HIS A 609 -28.85 34.64 25.57
C HIS A 609 -29.69 34.16 24.39
N ASP A 610 -29.11 34.15 23.20
CA ASP A 610 -29.79 33.79 21.97
C ASP A 610 -30.17 32.29 22.01
N LEU A 611 -29.27 31.41 22.54
CA LEU A 611 -29.53 29.98 22.71
C LEU A 611 -30.66 29.68 23.72
N LEU A 612 -30.70 30.39 24.85
CA LEU A 612 -31.76 30.21 25.83
C LEU A 612 -33.15 30.57 25.26
N ARG A 613 -33.21 31.52 24.34
CA ARG A 613 -34.44 31.91 23.66
C ARG A 613 -34.80 31.00 22.49
N GLY A 614 -33.80 30.57 21.74
CA GLY A 614 -33.97 29.75 20.53
C GLY A 614 -34.29 28.29 20.81
N PHE A 615 -33.74 27.72 21.90
CA PHE A 615 -33.77 26.28 22.17
C PHE A 615 -34.27 25.93 23.60
N PRO A 616 -35.43 26.46 24.05
CA PRO A 616 -35.84 26.30 25.42
C PRO A 616 -36.24 24.86 25.80
N GLN A 617 -36.51 23.98 24.85
CA GLN A 617 -36.91 22.58 25.09
C GLN A 617 -35.76 21.58 24.91
N GLU A 618 -34.74 21.90 24.11
CA GLU A 618 -33.62 21.04 23.77
C GLU A 618 -32.53 21.01 24.85
N LEU A 619 -32.42 22.12 25.61
CA LEU A 619 -31.42 22.27 26.66
C LEU A 619 -31.73 21.40 27.87
N ASP A 620 -30.80 20.55 28.26
CA ASP A 620 -30.89 19.84 29.56
C ASP A 620 -30.72 20.82 30.73
N GLY A 621 -30.99 20.32 31.93
CA GLY A 621 -30.97 21.18 33.13
C GLY A 621 -29.61 21.78 33.45
N ARG A 622 -28.50 21.10 33.06
CA ARG A 622 -27.12 21.56 33.30
C ARG A 622 -26.68 22.57 32.25
N ALA A 623 -26.83 22.25 30.96
CA ALA A 623 -26.52 23.17 29.89
C ALA A 623 -27.30 24.48 30.06
N ARG A 624 -28.60 24.40 30.39
CA ARG A 624 -29.44 25.55 30.69
C ARG A 624 -28.90 26.39 31.86
N ALA A 625 -28.48 25.77 32.97
CA ALA A 625 -27.93 26.51 34.09
C ALA A 625 -26.60 27.19 33.73
N CYS A 626 -25.72 26.54 32.94
CA CYS A 626 -24.48 27.14 32.47
C CYS A 626 -24.73 28.33 31.52
N LEU A 627 -25.65 28.17 30.55
CA LEU A 627 -26.04 29.29 29.67
C LEU A 627 -26.67 30.45 30.45
N MET A 628 -27.48 30.17 31.50
CA MET A 628 -28.01 31.20 32.37
C MET A 628 -26.92 31.90 33.20
N LEU A 629 -25.82 31.25 33.53
CA LEU A 629 -24.65 31.88 34.15
C LEU A 629 -23.96 32.84 33.19
N LEU A 630 -23.79 32.43 31.92
CA LEU A 630 -23.26 33.32 30.86
C LEU A 630 -24.19 34.49 30.55
N ASP A 631 -25.50 34.25 30.47
CA ASP A 631 -26.53 35.30 30.32
C ASP A 631 -26.50 36.28 31.49
N PHE A 632 -26.34 35.79 32.71
CA PHE A 632 -26.13 36.58 33.91
C PHE A 632 -24.86 37.42 33.79
N ALA A 633 -23.78 36.93 33.25
CA ALA A 633 -22.58 37.72 33.00
C ALA A 633 -22.85 38.89 32.02
N ARG A 634 -23.67 38.65 31.01
CA ARG A 634 -24.13 39.72 30.08
C ARG A 634 -24.93 40.80 30.85
N ASP A 635 -25.94 40.38 31.66
CA ASP A 635 -26.76 41.26 32.44
C ASP A 635 -25.93 42.11 33.42
N MET A 636 -24.91 41.52 34.03
CA MET A 636 -23.96 42.24 34.88
C MET A 636 -23.18 43.33 34.13
N ARG A 637 -22.66 43.03 32.94
CA ARG A 637 -21.89 43.97 32.11
C ARG A 637 -22.81 45.11 31.58
N SER A 638 -24.03 44.78 31.20
CA SER A 638 -25.00 45.77 30.65
C SER A 638 -25.68 46.61 31.71
N GLY A 639 -25.53 46.32 32.98
CA GLY A 639 -26.24 46.96 34.09
C GLY A 639 -27.72 46.59 34.27
N ALA A 640 -28.18 45.57 33.56
CA ALA A 640 -29.58 45.08 33.62
C ALA A 640 -29.77 44.00 34.71
N VAL A 641 -29.44 44.34 35.96
CA VAL A 641 -29.42 43.36 37.05
C VAL A 641 -30.70 43.50 37.89
N GLU A 642 -31.40 42.37 38.13
CA GLU A 642 -32.55 42.32 38.99
C GLU A 642 -32.15 42.14 40.47
N PRO A 643 -32.94 42.63 41.42
CA PRO A 643 -32.74 42.39 42.84
C PRO A 643 -32.74 40.86 43.15
N GLY A 644 -31.87 40.43 44.08
CA GLY A 644 -31.78 39.01 44.46
C GLY A 644 -30.80 38.19 43.59
N TRP A 645 -29.95 38.81 42.82
CA TRP A 645 -28.99 38.16 41.96
C TRP A 645 -28.02 37.22 42.70
N THR A 646 -27.70 37.43 43.97
CA THR A 646 -26.86 36.51 44.78
C THR A 646 -27.48 35.17 44.94
N ASP A 647 -28.76 35.06 45.22
CA ASP A 647 -29.50 33.80 45.34
C ASP A 647 -29.67 33.13 43.95
N ARG A 648 -29.83 33.95 42.87
CA ARG A 648 -29.87 33.47 41.50
C ARG A 648 -28.57 32.80 41.11
N VAL A 649 -27.42 33.48 41.34
CA VAL A 649 -26.08 32.91 41.04
C VAL A 649 -25.83 31.63 41.85
N ARG A 650 -26.15 31.61 43.13
CA ARG A 650 -25.98 30.44 44.00
C ARG A 650 -26.80 29.26 43.53
N THR A 651 -28.05 29.49 43.13
CA THR A 651 -28.95 28.46 42.58
C THR A 651 -28.44 27.91 41.26
N LEU A 652 -28.00 28.79 40.33
CA LEU A 652 -27.47 28.38 39.00
C LEU A 652 -26.16 27.61 39.17
N ARG A 653 -25.27 28.08 40.07
CA ARG A 653 -24.01 27.37 40.38
C ARG A 653 -24.29 25.95 40.86
N GLY A 654 -25.20 25.75 41.79
CA GLY A 654 -25.55 24.41 42.30
C GLY A 654 -26.09 23.48 41.21
N ARG A 655 -26.76 24.01 40.18
CA ARG A 655 -27.28 23.23 39.05
C ARG A 655 -26.20 22.98 37.97
N ALA A 656 -25.26 23.90 37.82
CA ALA A 656 -24.17 23.83 36.87
C ALA A 656 -22.93 23.09 37.38
N GLU A 657 -22.87 22.77 38.67
CA GLU A 657 -21.76 22.13 39.39
C GLU A 657 -21.28 20.89 38.62
N GLN A 658 -20.03 20.79 38.27
CA GLN A 658 -19.35 19.76 37.46
C GLN A 658 -19.44 19.91 35.92
N ALA A 659 -20.37 20.69 35.33
CA ALA A 659 -20.54 20.75 33.88
C ALA A 659 -20.06 22.07 33.23
N GLY A 660 -19.84 23.12 34.02
CA GLY A 660 -19.51 24.41 33.44
C GLY A 660 -18.62 25.32 34.30
N PRO A 661 -17.41 24.91 34.68
CA PRO A 661 -16.51 25.77 35.45
C PRO A 661 -16.22 27.11 34.74
N LEU A 662 -16.06 27.11 33.42
CA LEU A 662 -15.84 28.32 32.64
C LEU A 662 -17.05 29.27 32.68
N ALA A 663 -18.28 28.73 32.54
CA ALA A 663 -19.50 29.56 32.62
C ALA A 663 -19.64 30.23 34.00
N LEU A 664 -19.28 29.52 35.08
CA LEU A 664 -19.26 30.05 36.43
C LEU A 664 -18.16 31.13 36.56
N GLU A 665 -16.96 30.91 36.05
CA GLU A 665 -15.89 31.88 36.09
C GLU A 665 -16.24 33.17 35.30
N HIS A 666 -16.89 33.03 34.13
CA HIS A 666 -17.44 34.20 33.38
C HIS A 666 -18.46 35.00 34.23
N ALA A 667 -19.39 34.29 34.89
CA ALA A 667 -20.38 34.95 35.73
C ALA A 667 -19.75 35.66 36.95
N LEU A 668 -18.81 35.00 37.60
CA LEU A 668 -18.07 35.58 38.73
C LEU A 668 -17.14 36.70 38.33
N GLY A 669 -16.50 36.61 37.16
CA GLY A 669 -15.65 37.66 36.58
C GLY A 669 -16.45 38.92 36.29
N ALA A 670 -17.57 38.79 35.57
CA ALA A 670 -18.44 39.91 35.24
C ALA A 670 -19.02 40.59 36.49
N LEU A 671 -19.40 39.79 37.50
CA LEU A 671 -19.85 40.31 38.78
C LEU A 671 -18.75 41.11 39.49
N ALA A 672 -17.52 40.54 39.54
CA ALA A 672 -16.39 41.21 40.17
C ALA A 672 -16.04 42.54 39.44
N GLU A 673 -16.05 42.51 38.11
CA GLU A 673 -15.82 43.71 37.25
C GLU A 673 -16.84 44.81 37.60
N ARG A 674 -18.12 44.47 37.67
CA ARG A 674 -19.18 45.40 38.04
C ARG A 674 -18.99 45.97 39.44
N LEU A 675 -18.72 45.13 40.42
CA LEU A 675 -18.52 45.51 41.81
C LEU A 675 -17.19 46.28 42.06
N LEU A 676 -16.24 46.21 41.15
CA LEU A 676 -15.00 46.97 41.16
C LEU A 676 -15.07 48.24 40.28
N ALA A 677 -16.11 48.40 39.46
CA ALA A 677 -16.23 49.54 38.60
C ALA A 677 -16.40 50.86 39.38
N PRO A 678 -15.85 51.96 38.94
CA PRO A 678 -16.17 53.30 39.52
C PRO A 678 -17.67 53.56 39.42
N GLY A 679 -18.26 54.10 40.50
CA GLY A 679 -19.70 54.43 40.58
C GLY A 679 -20.63 53.22 40.67
N ARG A 680 -20.16 52.08 41.13
CA ARG A 680 -20.99 50.90 41.40
C ARG A 680 -22.13 51.18 42.41
N PRO A 681 -23.28 50.48 42.27
CA PRO A 681 -24.39 50.63 43.20
C PRO A 681 -24.00 50.13 44.61
N GLU A 682 -24.22 51.01 45.65
CA GLU A 682 -23.91 50.66 47.04
C GLU A 682 -24.72 49.48 47.57
N GLU A 683 -25.97 49.35 47.13
CA GLU A 683 -26.85 48.27 47.54
C GLU A 683 -26.40 46.90 47.06
N GLU A 684 -25.83 46.82 45.80
CA GLU A 684 -25.27 45.60 45.27
C GLU A 684 -24.03 45.19 46.06
N LEU A 685 -23.16 46.13 46.34
CA LEU A 685 -21.94 45.91 47.10
C LEU A 685 -22.27 45.48 48.53
N TYR A 686 -23.27 46.09 49.18
CA TYR A 686 -23.72 45.70 50.50
C TYR A 686 -24.20 44.24 50.47
N THR A 687 -25.04 43.87 49.49
CA THR A 687 -25.58 42.51 49.30
C THR A 687 -24.44 41.51 49.07
N PHE A 688 -23.45 41.87 48.28
CA PHE A 688 -22.27 41.03 48.02
C PHE A 688 -21.44 40.79 49.30
N VAL A 689 -21.10 41.85 50.02
CA VAL A 689 -20.27 41.79 51.23
C VAL A 689 -20.94 40.91 52.32
N HIS A 690 -22.26 40.90 52.39
CA HIS A 690 -23.06 40.12 53.35
C HIS A 690 -23.61 38.82 52.78
N SER A 691 -23.12 38.38 51.59
CA SER A 691 -23.58 37.16 50.94
C SER A 691 -23.16 35.89 51.67
N GLU A 692 -22.13 35.93 52.50
CA GLU A 692 -21.46 34.81 53.17
C GLU A 692 -21.01 33.71 52.19
N ASP A 693 -20.78 34.05 50.89
CA ASP A 693 -20.40 33.14 49.85
C ASP A 693 -18.90 33.24 49.57
N GLU A 694 -18.13 32.26 50.04
CA GLU A 694 -16.68 32.22 49.89
C GLU A 694 -16.22 32.31 48.43
N THR A 695 -16.95 31.67 47.49
CA THR A 695 -16.58 31.63 46.07
C THR A 695 -16.77 33.01 45.43
N LEU A 696 -17.85 33.71 45.71
CA LEU A 696 -18.10 35.07 45.24
C LEU A 696 -17.06 36.04 45.77
N ILE A 697 -16.75 35.96 47.04
CA ILE A 697 -15.77 36.83 47.72
C ILE A 697 -14.34 36.53 47.21
N ALA A 698 -14.00 35.28 46.99
CA ALA A 698 -12.71 34.90 46.43
C ALA A 698 -12.52 35.40 44.99
N ALA A 699 -13.56 35.30 44.14
CA ALA A 699 -13.54 35.80 42.76
C ALA A 699 -13.33 37.34 42.73
N TYR A 700 -14.07 38.09 43.60
CA TYR A 700 -13.84 39.51 43.76
C TYR A 700 -12.40 39.84 44.19
N GLY A 701 -11.87 39.10 45.18
CA GLY A 701 -10.50 39.26 45.64
C GLY A 701 -9.45 38.93 44.57
N ALA A 702 -9.72 38.00 43.70
CA ALA A 702 -8.88 37.70 42.57
C ALA A 702 -8.92 38.81 41.51
N ALA A 703 -10.10 39.26 41.16
CA ALA A 703 -10.29 40.35 40.17
C ALA A 703 -9.66 41.69 40.64
N ALA A 704 -9.77 42.00 41.94
CA ALA A 704 -9.14 43.18 42.49
C ALA A 704 -7.59 43.21 42.41
N ARG A 705 -6.97 42.05 42.15
CA ARG A 705 -5.53 41.87 41.96
C ARG A 705 -5.09 41.97 40.50
N ARG A 706 -5.99 42.04 39.58
CA ARG A 706 -5.67 42.09 38.13
C ARG A 706 -4.95 43.40 37.82
N ASP A 707 -4.17 43.37 36.74
CA ASP A 707 -3.37 44.52 36.28
C ASP A 707 -4.23 45.74 35.87
N ASP A 708 -5.40 45.51 35.31
CA ASP A 708 -6.34 46.54 34.92
C ASP A 708 -6.82 47.38 36.14
N VAL A 709 -7.23 46.70 37.21
CA VAL A 709 -7.65 47.31 38.48
C VAL A 709 -6.47 48.01 39.15
N THR A 710 -5.30 47.39 39.18
CA THR A 710 -4.09 48.01 39.79
C THR A 710 -3.55 49.17 38.99
N ALA A 711 -3.74 49.21 37.67
CA ALA A 711 -3.46 50.36 36.80
C ALA A 711 -4.40 51.53 37.13
N LEU A 712 -5.71 51.27 37.18
CA LEU A 712 -6.72 52.27 37.56
C LEU A 712 -6.46 52.86 38.93
N LEU A 713 -6.09 52.03 39.93
CA LEU A 713 -5.69 52.48 41.27
C LEU A 713 -4.46 53.40 41.24
N ARG A 714 -3.54 53.28 40.28
CA ARG A 714 -2.37 54.18 40.17
C ARG A 714 -2.71 55.48 39.47
N GLU A 715 -3.68 55.52 38.62
CA GLU A 715 -4.04 56.66 37.77
C GLU A 715 -5.13 57.58 38.40
N ASP A 716 -6.07 56.97 39.15
CA ASP A 716 -7.22 57.70 39.68
C ASP A 716 -7.25 57.75 41.20
N PRO A 717 -6.92 58.92 41.85
CA PRO A 717 -7.00 59.10 43.30
C PRO A 717 -8.41 58.90 43.86
N ALA A 718 -9.46 59.22 43.13
CA ALA A 718 -10.85 59.01 43.56
C ALA A 718 -11.16 57.51 43.68
N TYR A 719 -10.71 56.74 42.69
CA TYR A 719 -10.87 55.27 42.73
C TYR A 719 -10.10 54.59 43.90
N VAL A 720 -8.90 55.12 44.26
CA VAL A 720 -8.18 54.70 45.45
C VAL A 720 -9.00 54.99 46.73
N ALA A 721 -9.61 56.20 46.83
CA ALA A 721 -10.44 56.60 47.96
C ALA A 721 -11.68 55.69 48.08
N ASP A 722 -12.36 55.44 46.95
CA ASP A 722 -13.50 54.56 46.91
C ASP A 722 -13.14 53.13 47.33
N CYS A 723 -12.13 52.53 46.72
CA CYS A 723 -11.65 51.18 47.11
C CYS A 723 -11.26 51.10 48.59
N PHE A 724 -10.58 52.13 49.13
CA PHE A 724 -10.24 52.17 50.56
C PHE A 724 -11.48 52.19 51.43
N THR A 725 -12.47 53.03 51.05
CA THR A 725 -13.71 53.20 51.80
C THR A 725 -14.44 51.84 51.88
N VAL A 726 -14.56 51.16 50.73
CA VAL A 726 -15.22 49.86 50.65
C VAL A 726 -14.46 48.79 51.43
N TRP A 727 -13.15 48.61 51.19
CA TRP A 727 -12.37 47.57 51.82
C TRP A 727 -12.12 47.82 53.31
N ASN A 728 -12.30 49.05 53.75
CA ASN A 728 -12.26 49.37 55.20
C ASN A 728 -13.64 49.29 55.86
N ALA A 729 -14.75 49.34 55.08
CA ALA A 729 -16.10 49.21 55.57
C ALA A 729 -16.43 47.75 56.00
N HIS A 730 -17.56 47.58 56.64
CA HIS A 730 -18.15 46.31 57.02
C HIS A 730 -17.20 45.33 57.78
N PRO A 731 -16.57 45.80 58.88
CA PRO A 731 -15.62 44.99 59.64
C PRO A 731 -16.22 43.77 60.34
N HIS A 732 -17.55 43.74 60.44
CA HIS A 732 -18.32 42.64 61.10
C HIS A 732 -19.08 41.77 60.07
N ALA A 733 -18.88 41.97 58.76
CA ALA A 733 -19.29 41.05 57.74
C ALA A 733 -18.52 39.70 57.92
N GLY A 734 -19.01 38.63 57.31
CA GLY A 734 -18.47 37.27 57.51
C GLY A 734 -16.94 37.16 57.42
N THR A 735 -16.44 36.02 57.90
CA THR A 735 -14.98 35.75 58.01
C THR A 735 -14.25 35.86 56.67
N ASP A 736 -14.87 35.44 55.60
CA ASP A 736 -14.30 35.43 54.26
C ASP A 736 -14.10 36.83 53.74
N TRP A 737 -15.08 37.73 53.91
CA TRP A 737 -14.91 39.13 53.59
C TRP A 737 -13.82 39.78 54.41
N THR A 738 -13.79 39.46 55.73
CA THR A 738 -12.78 40.01 56.65
C THR A 738 -11.35 39.63 56.22
N ARG A 739 -11.17 38.37 55.78
CA ARG A 739 -9.92 37.88 55.24
C ARG A 739 -9.52 38.58 53.93
N THR A 740 -10.47 38.62 52.98
CA THR A 740 -10.24 39.17 51.63
C THR A 740 -9.98 40.69 51.71
N ARG A 741 -10.78 41.47 52.40
CA ARG A 741 -10.56 42.90 52.57
C ARG A 741 -9.21 43.23 53.22
N THR A 742 -8.78 42.44 54.23
CA THR A 742 -7.52 42.67 54.88
C THR A 742 -6.33 42.40 53.92
N ALA A 743 -6.45 41.35 53.11
CA ALA A 743 -5.48 41.04 52.05
C ALA A 743 -5.46 42.15 50.95
N LEU A 744 -6.60 42.61 50.48
CA LEU A 744 -6.66 43.65 49.49
C LEU A 744 -6.08 44.98 49.95
N LEU A 745 -6.40 45.38 51.19
CA LEU A 745 -5.78 46.57 51.82
C LEU A 745 -4.25 46.40 51.92
N ALA A 746 -3.74 45.25 52.28
CA ALA A 746 -2.31 45.02 52.49
C ALA A 746 -1.51 44.78 51.22
N GLU A 747 -2.06 44.00 50.28
CA GLU A 747 -1.35 43.47 49.12
C GLU A 747 -1.58 44.30 47.87
N VAL A 748 -2.76 44.87 47.70
CA VAL A 748 -3.13 45.65 46.52
C VAL A 748 -3.02 47.16 46.77
N LEU A 749 -3.80 47.68 47.73
CA LEU A 749 -3.93 49.11 47.90
C LEU A 749 -2.66 49.76 48.54
N ARG A 750 -2.08 49.12 49.55
CA ARG A 750 -0.93 49.67 50.26
C ARG A 750 0.32 49.81 49.40
N PRO A 751 0.69 48.91 48.50
CA PRO A 751 1.78 49.13 47.55
C PRO A 751 1.53 50.32 46.62
N VAL A 752 0.30 50.46 46.10
CA VAL A 752 -0.09 51.58 45.24
C VAL A 752 0.04 52.89 45.98
N VAL A 753 -0.59 53.01 47.17
CA VAL A 753 -0.58 54.27 47.94
C VAL A 753 0.84 54.68 48.37
N ARG A 754 1.71 53.72 48.69
CA ARG A 754 3.13 53.98 49.04
C ARG A 754 3.98 54.39 47.82
N ALA A 755 3.57 54.08 46.61
CA ALA A 755 4.27 54.47 45.41
C ALA A 755 3.85 55.85 44.88
N LEU A 756 2.77 56.44 45.43
CA LEU A 756 2.28 57.75 45.02
C LEU A 756 3.25 58.85 45.42
N SER A 757 3.30 59.91 44.65
CA SER A 757 3.97 61.17 44.99
C SER A 757 3.28 61.86 46.17
N PRO A 758 3.93 62.81 46.89
CA PRO A 758 3.28 63.59 47.94
C PRO A 758 1.97 64.27 47.46
N ASP A 759 1.97 64.82 46.23
CA ASP A 759 0.80 65.45 45.62
C ASP A 759 -0.30 64.39 45.31
N GLY A 760 0.06 63.24 44.79
CA GLY A 760 -0.88 62.12 44.57
C GLY A 760 -1.48 61.63 45.89
N LEU A 761 -0.70 61.52 46.97
CA LEU A 761 -1.26 61.15 48.25
C LEU A 761 -2.22 62.22 48.82
N ALA A 762 -1.88 63.51 48.66
CA ALA A 762 -2.77 64.60 49.04
C ALA A 762 -4.09 64.55 48.26
N ALA A 763 -4.05 64.27 46.95
CA ALA A 763 -5.25 64.07 46.11
C ALA A 763 -6.10 62.92 46.63
N VAL A 764 -5.48 61.79 47.01
CA VAL A 764 -6.21 60.64 47.62
C VAL A 764 -6.83 61.03 48.95
N GLU A 765 -6.11 61.72 49.84
CA GLU A 765 -6.66 62.19 51.11
C GLU A 765 -7.84 63.11 50.90
N GLN A 766 -7.76 64.06 49.92
CA GLN A 766 -8.86 64.94 49.57
C GLN A 766 -10.08 64.13 49.02
N ALA A 767 -9.87 63.13 48.16
CA ALA A 767 -10.92 62.26 47.64
C ALA A 767 -11.60 61.48 48.77
N VAL A 768 -10.81 60.87 49.70
CA VAL A 768 -11.33 60.17 50.87
C VAL A 768 -12.16 61.08 51.78
N GLU A 769 -11.81 62.37 51.89
CA GLU A 769 -12.58 63.35 52.63
C GLU A 769 -13.91 63.76 51.93
N GLN A 770 -13.89 63.80 50.59
CA GLN A 770 -15.06 64.18 49.79
C GLN A 770 -16.08 63.00 49.70
N GLU A 771 -15.64 61.79 49.54
CA GLU A 771 -16.49 60.57 49.40
C GLU A 771 -16.91 59.96 50.75
N GLY A 772 -16.09 60.16 51.75
CA GLY A 772 -16.32 59.58 53.07
C GLY A 772 -16.62 60.62 54.17
N SER A 773 -16.44 60.22 55.37
CA SER A 773 -16.51 61.09 56.52
C SER A 773 -15.11 61.44 57.04
N SER A 774 -14.98 62.53 57.86
CA SER A 774 -13.72 62.82 58.55
C SER A 774 -13.14 61.62 59.32
N ARG A 775 -14.01 60.71 59.75
CA ARG A 775 -13.66 59.43 60.39
C ARG A 775 -13.00 58.47 59.43
N THR A 776 -13.40 58.40 58.11
CA THR A 776 -12.79 57.58 57.07
C THR A 776 -11.40 58.08 56.75
N LEU A 777 -11.22 59.42 56.68
CA LEU A 777 -9.90 60.05 56.47
C LEU A 777 -8.92 59.76 57.63
N ASP A 778 -9.41 59.82 58.89
CA ASP A 778 -8.60 59.47 60.04
C ASP A 778 -8.19 57.97 60.02
N ALA A 779 -9.13 57.07 59.57
CA ALA A 779 -8.86 55.63 59.40
C ALA A 779 -7.83 55.42 58.27
N PHE A 780 -7.89 56.13 57.14
CA PHE A 780 -6.92 56.07 56.06
C PHE A 780 -5.54 56.49 56.52
N ARG A 781 -5.42 57.62 57.19
CA ARG A 781 -4.20 58.12 57.73
C ARG A 781 -3.59 57.18 58.78
N ALA A 782 -4.43 56.60 59.62
CA ALA A 782 -4.02 55.58 60.60
C ALA A 782 -3.49 54.31 59.92
N TRP A 783 -4.17 53.83 58.86
CA TRP A 783 -3.79 52.62 58.12
C TRP A 783 -2.53 52.85 57.25
N ASN A 784 -2.32 54.05 56.73
CA ASN A 784 -1.16 54.37 55.90
C ASN A 784 0.10 54.71 56.75
N ARG A 785 -0.01 54.84 58.08
CA ARG A 785 1.14 55.10 58.94
C ARG A 785 2.17 53.96 58.80
N PRO A 786 3.48 54.26 58.60
CA PRO A 786 4.50 53.27 58.59
C PRO A 786 4.53 52.53 59.92
N SER A 787 4.41 51.21 59.94
CA SER A 787 4.57 50.42 61.17
C SER A 787 5.93 50.72 61.73
N ARG A 788 5.97 51.26 62.98
CA ARG A 788 7.27 51.44 63.71
C ARG A 788 7.88 50.06 63.86
N SER A 789 8.91 49.76 63.13
CA SER A 789 9.53 48.43 63.17
C SER A 789 10.14 48.26 64.57
N ILE A 790 9.68 47.26 65.27
CA ILE A 790 10.20 46.77 66.61
C ILE A 790 11.69 46.39 66.47
N GLY A 791 12.29 46.42 65.36
CA GLY A 791 13.67 46.09 64.99
C GLY A 791 14.77 47.08 65.62
N ARG A 792 14.37 48.26 66.09
CA ARG A 792 15.34 49.20 66.78
C ARG A 792 15.40 49.00 68.28
N LEU A 793 14.45 48.39 68.93
CA LEU A 793 14.53 48.09 70.36
C LEU A 793 15.42 46.83 70.66
N GLY A 794 15.47 45.87 69.76
CA GLY A 794 16.31 44.66 69.92
C GLY A 794 17.81 44.92 69.90
N ARG A 795 18.28 45.95 69.16
CA ARG A 795 19.72 46.27 69.09
C ARG A 795 20.25 47.05 70.30
N ARG A 796 19.39 47.68 71.13
CA ARG A 796 19.82 48.38 72.36
C ARG A 796 19.91 47.43 73.61
N ILE A 797 19.30 46.30 73.57
CA ILE A 797 19.35 45.33 74.70
C ILE A 797 20.50 44.34 74.53
N VAL A 798 20.92 44.02 73.32
CA VAL A 798 22.00 43.08 73.03
C VAL A 798 23.41 43.79 73.24
N GLY A 799 23.48 45.12 73.18
CA GLY A 799 24.71 45.93 73.44
C GLY A 799 25.05 46.13 74.86
N ARG A 800 24.22 45.69 75.84
CA ARG A 800 24.45 45.87 77.29
C ARG A 800 24.82 44.59 78.03
N VAL A 801 24.79 43.44 77.35
CA VAL A 801 25.13 42.14 77.96
C VAL A 801 26.52 41.62 77.55
N ARG A 802 27.31 42.42 76.77
CA ARG A 802 28.68 42.07 76.42
C ARG A 802 29.75 43.05 77.01
N ARG A 803 29.44 43.72 78.12
CA ARG A 803 30.44 44.34 78.96
C ARG A 803 30.06 44.11 80.44
N GLY A 804 30.39 42.98 80.93
CA GLY A 804 30.36 42.61 82.31
C GLY A 804 31.01 41.25 82.43
#